data_0ab0da607923cb6fe6666beebd538c72
#
_entry.id   0ab0da607923cb6fe6666beebd538c72
#
_cell.length_a   1.000
_cell.length_b   1.000
_cell.length_c   1.000
_cell.angle_alpha   90.00
_cell.angle_beta   90.00
_cell.angle_gamma   90.00
#
_symmetry.space_group_name_H-M   'P 1'
#
loop_
_entity.id
_entity.type
_entity.pdbx_description
1 polymer ?
#
loop_
_entity_poly.entity_id
_entity_poly.type
_entity_poly.pdbx_seq_one_letter_code
_entity_poly.pdbx_strand_id
1 'polypeptide(L)'
;MKKRTLALLLATLLLLTMAFSGCSGGGESSTSGETSGDASTSEASGETSDTPEFLDLSGNLPIITDQEAFEEANGGPITVAVQGDASRTVDISELAMVQRWEKDTGIHFEWTVLNSDVSALAEQISLMLTAGDDLPDIFWRFVEGQSADYVVRYADQGVFLPTEDLIQQYCPTVAGVLEDNPEYALETTYPDGHMYGFPYIEEMKGLVLTSGPLVINTDWLEQVGRDMPTTPEELAEVARAFAEAGDLNGNGVDDEIPMASKFGAHSGDTFGSYNMFNRLTGCFGQADSYCEGNPNADHLALIDGTVTFTAMDESIRKTADYFHELYSEDLLNADCFENAAGSTDYTNNEMTQDVALIGILGVWSTMGFTNNEVRHQYEAIPQLTGEDGGLSGFPLNYSQLQDASNTCITVDCQFPEVIACFVEYMDSDPALAVQSNWGAVGYNYHEDEDGVLRFNLDENGDIIPVEPFANFGEMRSNTTPARGSMIVLDEYYDTVCEYTYDAVDLLAYQEVNGKREQLARGTNIPKIILTQETTQRLSQIQPIISDTVDRYIADWIQNGTSDESWNAYLGELESAGVDELVQIYQDALDSLDLTDYYASLQNTEIGHGDSSSAESSAAESSAASEAESSVASEAESSVASESAAE
;
A
#
# COMPACT_ATOMS: atom_id res chain seq x y z
N MET A 1 18.77 -49.45 -6.99
CA MET A 1 17.58 -50.29 -6.75
C MET A 1 16.61 -49.76 -5.68
N LYS A 2 16.94 -48.69 -4.93
CA LYS A 2 16.05 -48.17 -3.83
C LYS A 2 15.04 -47.10 -4.27
N LYS A 3 15.12 -46.56 -5.49
CA LYS A 3 14.17 -45.53 -6.00
C LYS A 3 13.01 -46.06 -6.84
N ARG A 4 13.03 -47.36 -7.21
CA ARG A 4 11.93 -47.99 -7.98
C ARG A 4 10.90 -48.70 -7.11
N THR A 5 11.23 -48.99 -5.85
CA THR A 5 10.33 -49.63 -4.90
C THR A 5 9.40 -48.64 -4.18
N LEU A 6 9.78 -47.36 -4.12
CA LEU A 6 8.94 -46.31 -3.49
C LEU A 6 7.82 -45.86 -4.44
N ALA A 7 8.07 -45.83 -5.76
CA ALA A 7 7.07 -45.45 -6.76
C ALA A 7 5.95 -46.49 -6.93
N LEU A 8 6.22 -47.76 -6.63
CA LEU A 8 5.20 -48.83 -6.69
C LEU A 8 4.32 -48.93 -5.44
N LEU A 9 4.78 -48.38 -4.30
CA LEU A 9 3.98 -48.33 -3.07
C LEU A 9 3.00 -47.13 -3.06
N LEU A 10 3.33 -46.02 -3.72
CA LEU A 10 2.41 -44.89 -3.91
C LEU A 10 1.31 -45.15 -4.95
N ALA A 11 1.58 -45.96 -5.97
CA ALA A 11 0.58 -46.34 -6.98
C ALA A 11 -0.47 -47.35 -6.47
N THR A 12 -0.17 -48.09 -5.42
CA THR A 12 -1.12 -49.06 -4.82
C THR A 12 -2.03 -48.44 -3.75
N LEU A 13 -1.70 -47.26 -3.22
CA LEU A 13 -2.55 -46.55 -2.26
C LEU A 13 -3.66 -45.72 -2.94
N LEU A 14 -3.48 -45.35 -4.20
CA LEU A 14 -4.47 -44.58 -4.98
C LEU A 14 -5.58 -45.43 -5.63
N LEU A 15 -5.49 -46.76 -5.55
CA LEU A 15 -6.47 -47.69 -6.15
C LEU A 15 -7.45 -48.32 -5.13
N LEU A 16 -7.39 -47.95 -3.85
CA LEU A 16 -8.28 -48.50 -2.81
C LEU A 16 -9.42 -47.56 -2.34
N THR A 17 -9.57 -46.38 -2.92
CA THR A 17 -10.62 -45.39 -2.51
C THR A 17 -11.82 -45.30 -3.46
N MET A 18 -11.95 -46.17 -4.46
CA MET A 18 -13.11 -46.20 -5.37
C MET A 18 -13.92 -47.51 -5.29
N ALA A 19 -14.39 -47.87 -4.13
CA ALA A 19 -15.38 -48.92 -4.03
C ALA A 19 -16.16 -48.83 -2.72
N PHE A 20 -17.05 -47.86 -2.59
CA PHE A 20 -18.25 -47.96 -1.74
C PHE A 20 -19.22 -46.78 -2.08
N SER A 21 -19.98 -46.97 -3.12
CA SER A 21 -21.24 -46.25 -3.33
C SER A 21 -22.21 -47.21 -4.01
N GLY A 22 -23.17 -47.64 -3.29
CA GLY A 22 -24.27 -48.41 -3.87
C GLY A 22 -25.40 -48.67 -2.90
N CYS A 23 -26.53 -48.00 -3.18
CA CYS A 23 -27.91 -48.43 -2.97
C CYS A 23 -28.43 -48.59 -1.55
N SER A 24 -29.55 -48.08 -1.19
CA SER A 24 -30.94 -47.97 -1.65
C SER A 24 -31.74 -47.42 -0.46
N GLY A 25 -32.83 -46.72 -0.53
CA GLY A 25 -34.01 -46.79 -1.25
C GLY A 25 -35.18 -46.54 -0.34
N GLY A 26 -36.03 -45.56 -0.70
CA GLY A 26 -37.47 -45.61 -0.59
C GLY A 26 -38.18 -45.42 0.75
N GLY A 27 -39.14 -44.50 0.77
CA GLY A 27 -40.26 -44.53 1.71
C GLY A 27 -40.94 -43.18 1.90
N GLU A 28 -41.98 -42.93 1.14
CA GLU A 28 -42.97 -41.87 1.28
C GLU A 28 -43.68 -41.88 2.63
N SER A 29 -44.08 -40.72 3.16
CA SER A 29 -45.49 -40.42 3.40
C SER A 29 -45.71 -39.13 4.21
N SER A 30 -46.35 -38.20 3.55
CA SER A 30 -47.31 -37.17 4.00
C SER A 30 -47.75 -37.18 5.47
N THR A 31 -47.87 -35.98 6.07
CA THR A 31 -49.14 -35.36 6.40
C THR A 31 -49.00 -33.94 6.95
N SER A 32 -49.90 -33.11 6.47
CA SER A 32 -50.24 -31.74 6.84
C SER A 32 -50.60 -31.56 8.34
N GLY A 33 -50.32 -30.36 8.84
CA GLY A 33 -50.92 -29.87 10.08
C GLY A 33 -50.66 -28.38 10.27
N GLU A 34 -51.56 -27.56 9.75
CA GLU A 34 -51.73 -26.17 10.13
C GLU A 34 -52.10 -26.08 11.62
N THR A 35 -51.44 -25.18 12.34
CA THR A 35 -52.06 -24.52 13.50
C THR A 35 -51.46 -23.13 13.66
N SER A 36 -52.34 -22.15 13.47
CA SER A 36 -52.21 -20.77 13.85
C SER A 36 -52.10 -20.63 15.40
N GLY A 37 -51.25 -19.71 15.86
CA GLY A 37 -51.28 -19.38 17.25
C GLY A 37 -50.25 -18.32 17.68
N ASP A 38 -50.76 -17.10 17.78
CA ASP A 38 -50.36 -16.04 18.70
C ASP A 38 -49.03 -15.36 18.64
N ALA A 39 -49.08 -14.13 18.16
CA ALA A 39 -48.13 -13.06 18.49
C ALA A 39 -48.08 -12.82 20.00
N SER A 40 -47.02 -13.20 20.64
CA SER A 40 -46.61 -12.64 21.91
C SER A 40 -45.49 -11.67 21.69
N THR A 41 -45.77 -10.38 21.85
CA THR A 41 -44.79 -9.34 22.09
C THR A 41 -43.94 -9.75 23.29
N SER A 42 -42.72 -10.19 23.07
CA SER A 42 -41.71 -10.23 24.11
C SER A 42 -41.11 -8.83 24.23
N GLU A 43 -41.39 -8.17 25.32
CA GLU A 43 -40.64 -7.02 25.80
C GLU A 43 -39.15 -7.42 25.83
N ALA A 44 -38.31 -6.60 25.23
CA ALA A 44 -36.87 -6.67 25.36
C ALA A 44 -36.52 -6.50 26.84
N SER A 45 -36.29 -7.62 27.55
CA SER A 45 -35.59 -7.61 28.80
C SER A 45 -34.13 -7.32 28.46
N GLY A 46 -33.62 -6.15 28.85
CA GLY A 46 -32.19 -5.88 28.83
C GLY A 46 -31.48 -6.97 29.64
N GLU A 47 -30.83 -7.87 28.96
CA GLU A 47 -29.75 -8.68 29.52
C GLU A 47 -28.60 -7.71 29.79
N THR A 48 -28.41 -7.33 31.05
CA THR A 48 -27.10 -6.87 31.49
C THR A 48 -26.17 -8.06 31.30
N SER A 49 -25.33 -8.05 30.23
CA SER A 49 -24.21 -8.96 30.17
C SER A 49 -23.38 -8.68 31.43
N ASP A 50 -23.25 -9.68 32.31
CA ASP A 50 -22.35 -9.57 33.46
C ASP A 50 -20.90 -9.61 32.90
N THR A 51 -20.36 -8.42 32.57
CA THR A 51 -18.93 -8.26 32.24
C THR A 51 -18.13 -8.84 33.41
N PRO A 52 -17.20 -9.73 33.19
CA PRO A 52 -16.36 -10.29 34.23
C PRO A 52 -15.68 -9.21 35.07
N GLU A 53 -15.55 -9.41 36.38
CA GLU A 53 -15.00 -8.39 37.31
C GLU A 53 -13.52 -8.01 36.95
N PHE A 54 -12.83 -8.86 36.19
CA PHE A 54 -11.46 -8.61 35.76
C PHE A 54 -11.34 -7.83 34.44
N LEU A 55 -12.48 -7.38 33.86
CA LEU A 55 -12.51 -6.56 32.64
C LEU A 55 -13.18 -5.20 32.90
N ASP A 56 -12.64 -4.15 32.31
CA ASP A 56 -13.31 -2.87 32.12
C ASP A 56 -13.48 -2.59 30.63
N LEU A 57 -14.68 -2.81 30.10
CA LEU A 57 -15.02 -2.60 28.69
C LEU A 57 -15.72 -1.25 28.46
N SER A 58 -15.66 -0.34 29.40
CA SER A 58 -16.35 0.96 29.37
C SER A 58 -15.53 2.08 28.67
N GLY A 59 -14.38 1.75 28.12
CA GLY A 59 -13.45 2.71 27.53
C GLY A 59 -12.43 3.29 28.53
N ASN A 60 -12.44 2.82 29.79
CA ASN A 60 -11.39 3.18 30.75
C ASN A 60 -10.19 2.23 30.63
N LEU A 61 -9.03 2.69 31.11
CA LEU A 61 -7.83 1.88 31.19
C LEU A 61 -7.49 1.54 32.66
N PRO A 62 -6.95 0.36 32.93
CA PRO A 62 -6.67 -0.73 31.98
C PRO A 62 -7.92 -1.51 31.59
N ILE A 63 -7.94 -2.12 30.41
CA ILE A 63 -9.01 -3.01 29.92
C ILE A 63 -9.06 -4.28 30.77
N ILE A 64 -7.89 -4.90 31.02
CA ILE A 64 -7.75 -6.03 31.95
C ILE A 64 -7.32 -5.49 33.31
N THR A 65 -8.20 -5.58 34.29
CA THR A 65 -7.97 -5.04 35.65
C THR A 65 -7.35 -6.06 36.62
N ASP A 66 -7.45 -7.36 36.29
CA ASP A 66 -6.84 -8.47 37.02
C ASP A 66 -6.29 -9.51 36.02
N GLN A 67 -5.00 -9.42 35.74
CA GLN A 67 -4.31 -10.26 34.77
C GLN A 67 -4.35 -11.75 35.12
N GLU A 68 -4.18 -12.13 36.40
CA GLU A 68 -4.18 -13.54 36.82
C GLU A 68 -5.56 -14.15 36.60
N ALA A 69 -6.62 -13.42 36.95
CA ALA A 69 -8.00 -13.88 36.76
C ALA A 69 -8.37 -13.97 35.27
N PHE A 70 -7.89 -13.03 34.45
CA PHE A 70 -8.08 -13.06 33.01
C PHE A 70 -7.40 -14.28 32.38
N GLU A 71 -6.12 -14.51 32.64
CA GLU A 71 -5.36 -15.63 32.07
C GLU A 71 -5.91 -17.00 32.55
N GLU A 72 -6.42 -17.10 33.78
CA GLU A 72 -7.13 -18.30 34.23
C GLU A 72 -8.41 -18.55 33.42
N ALA A 73 -9.15 -17.49 33.08
CA ALA A 73 -10.40 -17.58 32.33
C ALA A 73 -10.17 -17.79 30.82
N ASN A 74 -9.17 -17.11 30.24
CA ASN A 74 -8.80 -17.21 28.82
C ASN A 74 -7.98 -18.48 28.50
N GLY A 75 -7.35 -19.08 29.51
CA GLY A 75 -6.43 -20.19 29.32
C GLY A 75 -4.98 -19.76 29.07
N GLY A 76 -4.66 -18.48 29.17
CA GLY A 76 -3.35 -17.87 28.94
C GLY A 76 -3.45 -16.40 28.54
N PRO A 77 -2.34 -15.80 28.10
CA PRO A 77 -2.34 -14.47 27.50
C PRO A 77 -3.11 -14.47 26.16
N ILE A 78 -3.34 -13.27 25.59
CA ILE A 78 -3.87 -13.15 24.23
C ILE A 78 -2.79 -13.61 23.23
N THR A 79 -3.12 -14.59 22.43
CA THR A 79 -2.20 -15.18 21.42
C THR A 79 -2.34 -14.45 20.08
N VAL A 80 -1.18 -14.04 19.51
CA VAL A 80 -1.13 -13.23 18.29
C VAL A 80 -0.21 -13.87 17.26
N ALA A 81 -0.72 -14.17 16.08
CA ALA A 81 0.11 -14.48 14.93
C ALA A 81 0.33 -13.23 14.08
N VAL A 82 1.58 -12.92 13.76
CA VAL A 82 1.95 -11.70 13.02
C VAL A 82 2.95 -12.01 11.92
N GLN A 83 2.81 -11.34 10.76
CA GLN A 83 3.81 -11.38 9.70
C GLN A 83 5.15 -10.88 10.23
N GLY A 84 6.24 -11.59 9.90
CA GLY A 84 7.60 -11.19 10.21
C GLY A 84 8.00 -9.92 9.43
N ASP A 85 8.99 -9.23 9.97
CA ASP A 85 9.63 -8.08 9.33
C ASP A 85 11.13 -8.37 9.25
N ALA A 86 11.68 -8.38 8.02
CA ALA A 86 13.09 -8.73 7.80
C ALA A 86 14.08 -7.69 8.37
N SER A 87 13.63 -6.44 8.56
CA SER A 87 14.42 -5.35 9.14
C SER A 87 14.35 -5.31 10.68
N ARG A 88 13.48 -6.13 11.29
CA ARG A 88 13.33 -6.19 12.74
C ARG A 88 14.44 -7.01 13.38
N THR A 89 15.15 -6.41 14.33
CA THR A 89 16.20 -7.04 15.13
C THR A 89 15.85 -7.15 16.61
N VAL A 90 14.84 -6.40 17.06
CA VAL A 90 14.29 -6.41 18.41
C VAL A 90 13.16 -7.45 18.47
N ASP A 91 13.08 -8.20 19.57
CA ASP A 91 11.95 -9.10 19.80
C ASP A 91 10.64 -8.30 19.82
N ILE A 92 9.60 -8.82 19.19
CA ILE A 92 8.33 -8.08 19.06
C ILE A 92 7.72 -7.72 20.42
N SER A 93 7.88 -8.56 21.43
CA SER A 93 7.42 -8.29 22.78
C SER A 93 8.21 -7.18 23.50
N GLU A 94 9.40 -6.84 23.01
CA GLU A 94 10.26 -5.79 23.55
C GLU A 94 10.11 -4.45 22.81
N LEU A 95 9.31 -4.38 21.75
CA LEU A 95 9.04 -3.15 21.01
C LEU A 95 8.41 -2.09 21.92
N ALA A 96 8.86 -0.84 21.77
CA ALA A 96 8.42 0.26 22.63
C ALA A 96 6.89 0.44 22.65
N MET A 97 6.23 0.28 21.49
CA MET A 97 4.78 0.38 21.39
C MET A 97 4.08 -0.80 22.03
N VAL A 98 4.56 -2.04 21.85
CA VAL A 98 3.98 -3.23 22.49
C VAL A 98 4.07 -3.11 24.01
N GLN A 99 5.20 -2.71 24.54
CA GLN A 99 5.39 -2.46 25.98
C GLN A 99 4.46 -1.35 26.52
N ARG A 100 4.19 -0.33 25.71
CA ARG A 100 3.22 0.72 26.06
C ARG A 100 1.80 0.17 26.06
N TRP A 101 1.42 -0.58 25.01
CA TRP A 101 0.08 -1.17 24.91
C TRP A 101 -0.21 -2.10 26.09
N GLU A 102 0.69 -3.03 26.39
CA GLU A 102 0.52 -3.95 27.54
C GLU A 102 0.40 -3.22 28.87
N LYS A 103 1.25 -2.22 29.08
CA LYS A 103 1.24 -1.41 30.29
C LYS A 103 -0.05 -0.63 30.48
N ASP A 104 -0.54 0.00 29.40
CA ASP A 104 -1.68 0.92 29.49
C ASP A 104 -3.01 0.14 29.52
N THR A 105 -3.11 -0.98 28.77
CA THR A 105 -4.33 -1.78 28.64
C THR A 105 -4.44 -2.92 29.65
N GLY A 106 -3.33 -3.35 30.23
CA GLY A 106 -3.27 -4.56 31.06
C GLY A 106 -3.35 -5.86 30.26
N ILE A 107 -3.39 -5.79 28.91
CA ILE A 107 -3.37 -6.98 28.06
C ILE A 107 -1.94 -7.49 27.99
N HIS A 108 -1.79 -8.81 28.08
CA HIS A 108 -0.52 -9.47 27.88
C HIS A 108 -0.59 -10.28 26.57
N PHE A 109 0.35 -10.06 25.68
CA PHE A 109 0.38 -10.70 24.36
C PHE A 109 1.44 -11.80 24.26
N GLU A 110 1.06 -12.94 23.72
CA GLU A 110 1.99 -14.01 23.29
C GLU A 110 2.10 -14.01 21.77
N TRP A 111 3.25 -13.59 21.26
CA TRP A 111 3.49 -13.38 19.84
C TRP A 111 4.09 -14.60 19.15
N THR A 112 3.46 -15.02 18.06
CA THR A 112 4.01 -15.96 17.08
C THR A 112 4.36 -15.22 15.80
N VAL A 113 5.66 -15.00 15.56
CA VAL A 113 6.15 -14.33 14.35
C VAL A 113 6.23 -15.35 13.21
N LEU A 114 5.48 -15.10 12.16
CA LEU A 114 5.40 -15.90 10.94
C LEU A 114 6.49 -15.48 9.93
N ASN A 115 6.47 -16.09 8.74
CA ASN A 115 7.45 -15.75 7.71
C ASN A 115 7.29 -14.30 7.22
N SER A 116 8.38 -13.64 6.89
CA SER A 116 8.40 -12.29 6.30
C SER A 116 8.19 -12.32 4.78
N ASP A 117 8.55 -13.42 4.09
CA ASP A 117 8.28 -13.60 2.67
C ASP A 117 6.79 -13.88 2.46
N VAL A 118 6.14 -13.08 1.59
CA VAL A 118 4.67 -13.10 1.40
C VAL A 118 4.18 -14.45 0.90
N SER A 119 4.91 -15.09 -0.01
CA SER A 119 4.50 -16.40 -0.57
C SER A 119 4.60 -17.51 0.47
N ALA A 120 5.69 -17.53 1.24
CA ALA A 120 5.90 -18.48 2.32
C ALA A 120 4.93 -18.22 3.50
N LEU A 121 4.62 -16.95 3.78
CA LEU A 121 3.61 -16.54 4.76
C LEU A 121 2.23 -17.08 4.37
N ALA A 122 1.82 -16.87 3.12
CA ALA A 122 0.54 -17.33 2.60
C ALA A 122 0.39 -18.86 2.72
N GLU A 123 1.45 -19.62 2.41
CA GLU A 123 1.47 -21.08 2.61
C GLU A 123 1.36 -21.45 4.10
N GLN A 124 2.10 -20.76 4.97
CA GLN A 124 2.09 -21.01 6.41
C GLN A 124 0.72 -20.75 7.02
N ILE A 125 0.08 -19.62 6.70
CA ILE A 125 -1.27 -19.27 7.16
C ILE A 125 -2.29 -20.29 6.63
N SER A 126 -2.22 -20.65 5.34
CA SER A 126 -3.12 -21.66 4.78
C SER A 126 -3.03 -23.01 5.49
N LEU A 127 -1.84 -23.39 5.93
CA LEU A 127 -1.63 -24.62 6.71
C LEU A 127 -2.26 -24.49 8.12
N MET A 128 -2.08 -23.37 8.79
CA MET A 128 -2.66 -23.10 10.11
C MET A 128 -4.20 -23.12 10.05
N LEU A 129 -4.79 -22.36 9.13
CA LEU A 129 -6.24 -22.27 8.97
C LEU A 129 -6.87 -23.59 8.54
N THR A 130 -6.18 -24.39 7.70
CA THR A 130 -6.66 -25.71 7.28
C THR A 130 -6.57 -26.75 8.40
N ALA A 131 -5.58 -26.66 9.28
CA ALA A 131 -5.46 -27.53 10.44
C ALA A 131 -6.62 -27.33 11.43
N GLY A 132 -7.04 -26.07 11.61
CA GLY A 132 -8.22 -25.71 12.40
C GLY A 132 -8.14 -26.04 13.89
N ASP A 133 -6.97 -26.46 14.37
CA ASP A 133 -6.73 -26.80 15.77
C ASP A 133 -5.75 -25.77 16.35
N ASP A 134 -6.03 -25.25 17.54
CA ASP A 134 -5.18 -24.30 18.29
C ASP A 134 -4.84 -23.03 17.46
N LEU A 135 -5.85 -22.35 16.91
CA LEU A 135 -5.68 -21.07 16.24
C LEU A 135 -5.29 -19.97 17.25
N PRO A 136 -4.47 -18.96 16.84
CA PRO A 136 -4.25 -17.80 17.69
C PRO A 136 -5.56 -17.03 17.90
N ASP A 137 -5.69 -16.28 18.99
CA ASP A 137 -6.86 -15.42 19.23
C ASP A 137 -7.02 -14.41 18.10
N ILE A 138 -5.90 -13.84 17.62
CA ILE A 138 -5.89 -12.89 16.52
C ILE A 138 -4.74 -13.14 15.54
N PHE A 139 -5.02 -12.83 14.28
CA PHE A 139 -3.99 -12.56 13.28
C PHE A 139 -3.82 -11.04 13.17
N TRP A 140 -2.61 -10.56 13.40
CA TRP A 140 -2.22 -9.16 13.29
C TRP A 140 -1.38 -8.94 12.03
N ARG A 141 -1.71 -7.93 11.21
CA ARG A 141 -1.10 -7.76 9.89
C ARG A 141 -1.18 -9.08 9.13
N PHE A 142 -2.42 -9.48 8.85
CA PHE A 142 -2.75 -10.84 8.43
C PHE A 142 -1.95 -11.27 7.20
N VAL A 143 -2.38 -10.92 6.00
CA VAL A 143 -1.59 -11.07 4.78
C VAL A 143 -1.73 -9.79 3.99
N GLU A 144 -0.74 -8.93 4.08
CA GLU A 144 -0.77 -7.61 3.47
C GLU A 144 -1.17 -7.68 1.98
N GLY A 145 -2.22 -6.93 1.62
CA GLY A 145 -2.75 -6.87 0.26
C GLY A 145 -3.51 -8.13 -0.22
N GLN A 146 -3.59 -9.19 0.58
CA GLN A 146 -4.30 -10.43 0.23
C GLN A 146 -5.28 -10.90 1.30
N SER A 147 -5.46 -10.14 2.38
CA SER A 147 -6.24 -10.58 3.54
C SER A 147 -7.69 -10.89 3.17
N ALA A 148 -8.34 -10.09 2.34
CA ALA A 148 -9.73 -10.29 1.93
C ALA A 148 -9.96 -11.64 1.23
N ASP A 149 -9.08 -12.06 0.34
CA ASP A 149 -9.16 -13.36 -0.36
C ASP A 149 -9.03 -14.55 0.60
N TYR A 150 -8.14 -14.41 1.60
CA TYR A 150 -8.00 -15.42 2.65
C TYR A 150 -9.23 -15.47 3.53
N VAL A 151 -9.74 -14.30 3.95
CA VAL A 151 -10.92 -14.22 4.79
C VAL A 151 -12.14 -14.79 4.08
N VAL A 152 -12.42 -14.42 2.82
CA VAL A 152 -13.51 -15.01 2.01
C VAL A 152 -13.43 -16.54 2.00
N ARG A 153 -12.23 -17.08 1.85
CA ARG A 153 -12.02 -18.53 1.78
C ARG A 153 -12.37 -19.26 3.08
N TYR A 154 -12.13 -18.66 4.23
CA TYR A 154 -12.25 -19.30 5.54
C TYR A 154 -13.44 -18.79 6.38
N ALA A 155 -14.02 -17.63 6.04
CA ALA A 155 -15.20 -17.10 6.72
C ALA A 155 -16.39 -18.07 6.67
N ASP A 156 -16.69 -18.60 5.48
CA ASP A 156 -17.75 -19.63 5.28
C ASP A 156 -17.52 -20.91 6.08
N GLN A 157 -16.29 -21.15 6.50
CA GLN A 157 -15.93 -22.29 7.33
C GLN A 157 -16.03 -21.99 8.82
N GLY A 158 -16.37 -20.75 9.18
CA GLY A 158 -16.51 -20.29 10.55
C GLY A 158 -15.17 -20.20 11.30
N VAL A 159 -14.08 -19.85 10.62
CA VAL A 159 -12.75 -19.68 11.23
C VAL A 159 -12.62 -18.31 11.86
N PHE A 160 -13.20 -17.28 11.25
CA PHE A 160 -13.15 -15.90 11.72
C PHE A 160 -14.48 -15.45 12.29
N LEU A 161 -14.42 -14.62 13.32
CA LEU A 161 -15.61 -13.99 13.92
C LEU A 161 -16.02 -12.77 13.08
N PRO A 162 -17.33 -12.56 12.86
CA PRO A 162 -17.85 -11.29 12.38
C PRO A 162 -17.53 -10.17 13.37
N THR A 163 -17.11 -9.00 12.89
CA THR A 163 -16.63 -7.90 13.75
C THR A 163 -17.56 -6.68 13.79
N GLU A 164 -18.57 -6.59 12.94
CA GLU A 164 -19.44 -5.40 12.85
C GLU A 164 -20.14 -5.07 14.17
N ASP A 165 -20.65 -6.08 14.91
CA ASP A 165 -21.28 -5.85 16.22
C ASP A 165 -20.27 -5.41 17.28
N LEU A 166 -19.03 -5.94 17.23
CA LEU A 166 -17.94 -5.54 18.11
C LEU A 166 -17.53 -4.08 17.84
N ILE A 167 -17.40 -3.72 16.55
CA ILE A 167 -17.08 -2.35 16.13
C ILE A 167 -18.16 -1.39 16.63
N GLN A 168 -19.43 -1.69 16.38
CA GLN A 168 -20.53 -0.84 16.83
C GLN A 168 -20.62 -0.68 18.34
N GLN A 169 -20.25 -1.70 19.10
CA GLN A 169 -20.38 -1.68 20.56
C GLN A 169 -19.15 -1.12 21.26
N TYR A 170 -17.94 -1.40 20.75
CA TYR A 170 -16.69 -1.15 21.49
C TYR A 170 -15.69 -0.25 20.75
N CYS A 171 -15.90 0.04 19.46
CA CYS A 171 -14.97 0.84 18.65
C CYS A 171 -15.67 2.06 18.03
N PRO A 172 -16.13 3.03 18.84
CA PRO A 172 -16.83 4.21 18.33
C PRO A 172 -16.00 5.03 17.33
N THR A 173 -14.67 5.04 17.43
CA THR A 173 -13.78 5.70 16.46
C THR A 173 -13.84 5.01 15.10
N VAL A 174 -13.65 3.70 15.06
CA VAL A 174 -13.74 2.92 13.80
C VAL A 174 -15.13 3.03 13.19
N ALA A 175 -16.18 2.89 14.01
CA ALA A 175 -17.57 3.01 13.56
C ALA A 175 -17.86 4.40 12.95
N GLY A 176 -17.36 5.47 13.58
CA GLY A 176 -17.50 6.84 13.08
C GLY A 176 -16.80 7.05 11.74
N VAL A 177 -15.56 6.55 11.59
CA VAL A 177 -14.82 6.66 10.34
C VAL A 177 -15.54 5.92 9.20
N LEU A 178 -16.07 4.72 9.45
CA LEU A 178 -16.83 3.97 8.46
C LEU A 178 -18.19 4.62 8.12
N GLU A 179 -18.84 5.30 9.08
CA GLU A 179 -20.08 6.07 8.82
C GLU A 179 -19.82 7.32 7.98
N ASP A 180 -18.71 8.00 8.25
CA ASP A 180 -18.34 9.24 7.55
C ASP A 180 -17.73 9.00 6.16
N ASN A 181 -17.19 7.78 5.91
CA ASN A 181 -16.54 7.41 4.66
C ASN A 181 -17.21 6.17 4.04
N PRO A 182 -18.25 6.35 3.21
CA PRO A 182 -18.98 5.24 2.59
C PRO A 182 -18.12 4.31 1.74
N GLU A 183 -17.01 4.82 1.17
CA GLU A 183 -16.03 4.00 0.45
C GLU A 183 -15.36 2.98 1.36
N TYR A 184 -14.95 3.36 2.56
CA TYR A 184 -14.34 2.42 3.50
C TYR A 184 -15.35 1.38 3.99
N ALA A 185 -16.58 1.80 4.22
CA ALA A 185 -17.65 0.88 4.59
C ALA A 185 -17.94 -0.15 3.48
N LEU A 186 -17.94 0.28 2.21
CA LEU A 186 -18.11 -0.59 1.06
C LEU A 186 -16.96 -1.60 0.96
N GLU A 187 -15.73 -1.12 1.05
CA GLU A 187 -14.52 -1.90 0.85
C GLU A 187 -14.19 -2.86 2.00
N THR A 188 -14.81 -2.68 3.17
CA THR A 188 -14.69 -3.58 4.33
C THR A 188 -15.82 -4.60 4.45
N THR A 189 -16.87 -4.46 3.63
CA THR A 189 -18.05 -5.35 3.68
C THR A 189 -17.88 -6.53 2.74
N TYR A 190 -17.97 -7.73 3.28
CA TYR A 190 -17.87 -8.99 2.55
C TYR A 190 -19.17 -9.32 1.80
N PRO A 191 -19.12 -10.21 0.78
CA PRO A 191 -20.30 -10.55 -0.04
C PRO A 191 -21.50 -11.10 0.72
N ASP A 192 -21.30 -11.64 1.91
CA ASP A 192 -22.35 -12.12 2.81
C ASP A 192 -22.96 -11.02 3.70
N GLY A 193 -22.42 -9.81 3.61
CA GLY A 193 -22.87 -8.63 4.34
C GLY A 193 -22.22 -8.45 5.71
N HIS A 194 -21.21 -9.26 6.06
CA HIS A 194 -20.45 -9.17 7.30
C HIS A 194 -19.10 -8.45 7.11
N MET A 195 -18.49 -8.07 8.22
CA MET A 195 -17.08 -7.68 8.32
C MET A 195 -16.33 -8.75 9.13
N TYR A 196 -15.13 -9.14 8.70
CA TYR A 196 -14.37 -10.21 9.36
C TYR A 196 -13.01 -9.78 9.91
N GLY A 197 -12.86 -8.51 10.19
CA GLY A 197 -11.64 -7.97 10.77
C GLY A 197 -11.79 -6.48 11.06
N PHE A 198 -10.72 -5.92 11.60
CA PHE A 198 -10.59 -4.48 11.75
C PHE A 198 -9.73 -3.95 10.60
N PRO A 199 -10.13 -2.83 9.98
CA PRO A 199 -9.45 -2.28 8.83
C PRO A 199 -8.10 -1.64 9.21
N TYR A 200 -7.21 -1.55 8.24
CA TYR A 200 -6.06 -0.66 8.25
C TYR A 200 -6.31 0.48 7.28
N ILE A 201 -6.41 1.70 7.79
CA ILE A 201 -6.61 2.93 7.04
C ILE A 201 -5.39 3.82 7.27
N GLU A 202 -4.74 4.26 6.20
CA GLU A 202 -3.61 5.19 6.23
C GLU A 202 -3.73 6.14 5.07
N GLU A 203 -4.09 7.38 5.34
CA GLU A 203 -4.39 8.35 4.29
C GLU A 203 -3.13 9.05 3.78
N MET A 204 -2.15 9.31 4.64
CA MET A 204 -0.84 9.90 4.29
C MET A 204 -0.93 11.07 3.32
N LYS A 205 -1.90 11.96 3.45
CA LYS A 205 -2.10 13.08 2.50
C LYS A 205 -2.25 12.61 1.05
N GLY A 206 -2.86 11.45 0.84
CA GLY A 206 -3.04 10.85 -0.46
C GLY A 206 -1.79 10.19 -1.05
N LEU A 207 -0.71 10.04 -0.28
CA LEU A 207 0.53 9.40 -0.75
C LEU A 207 0.30 7.98 -1.21
N VAL A 208 -0.51 7.24 -0.50
CA VAL A 208 -0.88 5.86 -0.83
C VAL A 208 -1.68 5.75 -2.13
N LEU A 209 -2.19 6.86 -2.66
CA LEU A 209 -2.85 6.93 -3.97
C LEU A 209 -1.86 7.20 -5.10
N THR A 210 -0.56 7.17 -4.84
CA THR A 210 0.48 7.45 -5.82
C THR A 210 1.46 6.28 -5.92
N SER A 211 2.11 6.15 -7.05
CA SER A 211 3.22 5.22 -7.25
C SER A 211 4.58 5.79 -6.80
N GLY A 212 4.57 6.87 -6.01
CA GLY A 212 5.77 7.64 -5.70
C GLY A 212 6.28 8.52 -6.85
N PRO A 213 7.31 9.34 -6.66
CA PRO A 213 7.84 10.24 -7.67
C PRO A 213 8.69 9.53 -8.74
N LEU A 214 8.74 10.12 -9.95
CA LEU A 214 9.91 10.01 -10.82
C LEU A 214 10.91 11.05 -10.35
N VAL A 215 12.15 10.66 -10.15
CA VAL A 215 13.20 11.57 -9.71
C VAL A 215 14.34 11.63 -10.72
N ILE A 216 15.04 12.76 -10.73
CA ILE A 216 16.16 13.02 -11.62
C ILE A 216 17.30 13.66 -10.85
N ASN A 217 18.53 13.27 -11.16
CA ASN A 217 19.72 13.87 -10.59
C ASN A 217 19.93 15.30 -11.14
N THR A 218 19.70 16.29 -10.33
CA THR A 218 19.78 17.71 -10.72
C THR A 218 21.21 18.21 -10.84
N ASP A 219 22.17 17.65 -10.11
CA ASP A 219 23.59 17.95 -10.28
C ASP A 219 24.07 17.52 -11.69
N TRP A 220 23.56 16.39 -12.19
CA TRP A 220 23.85 15.95 -13.54
C TRP A 220 23.17 16.83 -14.59
N LEU A 221 21.92 17.26 -14.35
CA LEU A 221 21.23 18.23 -15.21
C LEU A 221 22.05 19.50 -15.37
N GLU A 222 22.55 20.08 -14.26
CA GLU A 222 23.40 21.27 -14.29
C GLU A 222 24.69 21.03 -15.07
N GLN A 223 25.35 19.87 -14.84
CA GLN A 223 26.58 19.53 -15.56
C GLN A 223 26.40 19.40 -17.07
N VAL A 224 25.28 18.83 -17.54
CA VAL A 224 25.00 18.70 -18.98
C VAL A 224 24.29 19.92 -19.56
N GLY A 225 23.93 20.91 -18.72
CA GLY A 225 23.30 22.15 -19.14
C GLY A 225 21.88 21.95 -19.70
N ARG A 226 21.11 21.05 -19.12
CA ARG A 226 19.71 20.78 -19.47
C ARG A 226 18.80 21.30 -18.37
N ASP A 227 17.60 21.70 -18.78
CA ASP A 227 16.50 22.06 -17.88
C ASP A 227 15.73 20.79 -17.46
N MET A 228 14.93 20.89 -16.37
CA MET A 228 14.02 19.85 -15.91
C MET A 228 13.03 19.48 -17.04
N PRO A 229 12.92 18.19 -17.43
CA PRO A 229 12.05 17.78 -18.51
C PRO A 229 10.58 17.93 -18.16
N THR A 230 9.77 18.30 -19.13
CA THR A 230 8.31 18.49 -19.04
C THR A 230 7.53 17.61 -20.03
N THR A 231 8.22 16.96 -20.93
CA THR A 231 7.66 16.02 -21.92
C THR A 231 8.47 14.73 -21.99
N PRO A 232 7.91 13.62 -22.50
CA PRO A 232 8.67 12.39 -22.72
C PRO A 232 9.87 12.57 -23.66
N GLU A 233 9.73 13.45 -24.67
CA GLU A 233 10.81 13.74 -25.62
C GLU A 233 11.98 14.47 -24.93
N GLU A 234 11.68 15.46 -24.08
CA GLU A 234 12.70 16.15 -23.28
C GLU A 234 13.36 15.20 -22.28
N LEU A 235 12.59 14.28 -21.68
CA LEU A 235 13.14 13.24 -20.81
C LEU A 235 14.16 12.34 -21.55
N ALA A 236 13.82 11.92 -22.77
CA ALA A 236 14.72 11.14 -23.62
C ALA A 236 15.98 11.94 -24.01
N GLU A 237 15.84 13.25 -24.32
CA GLU A 237 16.99 14.12 -24.62
C GLU A 237 17.92 14.28 -23.42
N VAL A 238 17.37 14.35 -22.20
CA VAL A 238 18.18 14.40 -20.97
C VAL A 238 18.92 13.09 -20.77
N ALA A 239 18.25 11.95 -20.92
CA ALA A 239 18.89 10.62 -20.79
C ALA A 239 20.06 10.47 -21.81
N ARG A 240 19.89 10.92 -23.06
CA ARG A 240 20.97 10.97 -24.05
C ARG A 240 22.13 11.86 -23.62
N ALA A 241 21.82 13.03 -23.04
CA ALA A 241 22.83 13.95 -22.56
C ALA A 241 23.63 13.38 -21.40
N PHE A 242 23.00 12.62 -20.51
CA PHE A 242 23.69 11.90 -19.44
C PHE A 242 24.63 10.82 -20.02
N ALA A 243 24.16 10.01 -20.96
CA ALA A 243 24.98 8.99 -21.61
C ALA A 243 26.19 9.57 -22.37
N GLU A 244 26.04 10.76 -23.00
CA GLU A 244 27.13 11.41 -23.73
C GLU A 244 28.18 12.08 -22.81
N ALA A 245 27.84 12.40 -21.59
CA ALA A 245 28.70 13.14 -20.67
C ALA A 245 29.79 12.28 -20.02
N GLY A 246 29.54 10.97 -19.84
CA GLY A 246 30.44 10.05 -19.15
C GLY A 246 30.43 10.27 -17.63
N ASP A 247 31.56 10.15 -16.96
CA ASP A 247 31.72 10.25 -15.49
C ASP A 247 31.11 11.52 -14.88
N LEU A 248 29.80 11.47 -14.61
CA LEU A 248 29.02 12.57 -14.02
C LEU A 248 29.08 12.56 -12.48
N ASN A 249 29.24 11.40 -11.88
CA ASN A 249 29.33 11.24 -10.43
C ASN A 249 30.74 11.50 -9.88
N GLY A 250 31.75 11.64 -10.76
CA GLY A 250 33.12 12.00 -10.42
C GLY A 250 33.94 10.88 -9.76
N ASN A 251 33.50 9.62 -9.87
CA ASN A 251 34.18 8.47 -9.29
C ASN A 251 35.40 8.01 -10.14
N GLY A 252 35.54 8.53 -11.36
CA GLY A 252 36.62 8.22 -12.31
C GLY A 252 36.33 7.03 -13.20
N VAL A 253 35.11 6.53 -13.22
CA VAL A 253 34.62 5.44 -14.06
C VAL A 253 33.40 5.98 -14.84
N ASP A 254 33.24 5.55 -16.07
CA ASP A 254 32.06 5.82 -16.89
C ASP A 254 31.10 4.65 -16.68
N ASP A 255 30.36 4.70 -15.58
CA ASP A 255 29.45 3.62 -15.11
C ASP A 255 28.02 4.12 -14.79
N GLU A 256 27.72 5.34 -15.14
CA GLU A 256 26.41 5.94 -14.98
C GLU A 256 25.34 5.29 -15.83
N ILE A 257 24.17 5.10 -15.23
CA ILE A 257 22.96 4.61 -15.89
C ILE A 257 22.07 5.84 -16.16
N PRO A 258 21.85 6.22 -17.42
CA PRO A 258 21.05 7.41 -17.73
C PRO A 258 19.64 7.34 -17.18
N MET A 259 18.98 6.18 -17.31
CA MET A 259 17.63 5.92 -16.83
C MET A 259 17.50 4.48 -16.37
N ALA A 260 16.84 4.26 -15.23
CA ALA A 260 16.55 2.92 -14.76
C ALA A 260 15.06 2.65 -14.68
N SER A 261 14.66 1.46 -15.08
CA SER A 261 13.30 0.95 -15.00
C SER A 261 13.31 -0.55 -14.82
N LYS A 262 12.19 -1.10 -14.35
CA LYS A 262 11.91 -2.53 -14.38
C LYS A 262 10.70 -2.77 -15.27
N PHE A 263 10.90 -3.62 -16.25
CA PHE A 263 9.84 -4.04 -17.16
C PHE A 263 9.59 -5.53 -16.96
N GLY A 264 8.35 -5.91 -16.83
CA GLY A 264 7.93 -7.31 -16.77
C GLY A 264 7.23 -7.68 -15.49
N ALA A 265 6.69 -8.89 -15.52
CA ALA A 265 5.78 -9.43 -14.53
C ALA A 265 6.34 -9.35 -13.13
N HIS A 266 5.50 -8.84 -12.26
CA HIS A 266 5.68 -8.98 -10.83
C HIS A 266 7.05 -8.52 -10.35
N SER A 267 7.32 -7.23 -10.56
CA SER A 267 8.59 -6.61 -10.15
C SER A 267 8.81 -6.67 -8.63
N GLY A 268 7.86 -7.20 -7.86
CA GLY A 268 7.85 -7.18 -6.40
C GLY A 268 7.59 -5.77 -5.86
N ASP A 269 7.12 -4.89 -6.72
CA ASP A 269 6.84 -3.49 -6.44
C ASP A 269 5.32 -3.28 -6.32
N THR A 270 4.82 -3.32 -5.12
CA THR A 270 3.39 -3.26 -4.79
C THR A 270 2.66 -2.07 -5.42
N PHE A 271 3.36 -0.98 -5.72
CA PHE A 271 2.75 0.26 -6.23
C PHE A 271 3.20 0.64 -7.64
N GLY A 272 3.98 -0.19 -8.32
CA GLY A 272 4.53 0.12 -9.64
C GLY A 272 5.56 1.26 -9.62
N SER A 273 6.18 1.51 -8.45
CA SER A 273 7.10 2.65 -8.25
C SER A 273 8.30 2.59 -9.18
N TYR A 274 8.81 1.41 -9.44
CA TYR A 274 10.01 1.19 -10.25
C TYR A 274 9.72 0.92 -11.73
N ASN A 275 8.45 0.81 -12.12
CA ASN A 275 8.05 0.58 -13.51
C ASN A 275 7.73 1.91 -14.22
N MET A 276 8.66 2.39 -15.02
CA MET A 276 8.47 3.63 -15.77
C MET A 276 7.50 3.48 -16.95
N PHE A 277 7.29 2.27 -17.47
CA PHE A 277 6.39 2.03 -18.59
C PHE A 277 4.98 2.53 -18.28
N ASN A 278 4.40 2.01 -17.19
CA ASN A 278 3.03 2.33 -16.83
C ASN A 278 2.86 3.81 -16.47
N ARG A 279 3.91 4.45 -15.92
CA ARG A 279 3.90 5.88 -15.61
C ARG A 279 3.76 6.78 -16.82
N LEU A 280 4.19 6.33 -18.01
CA LEU A 280 4.22 7.15 -19.22
C LEU A 280 3.08 6.86 -20.19
N THR A 281 2.30 5.78 -20.01
CA THR A 281 1.22 5.42 -20.93
C THR A 281 0.23 6.55 -21.19
N GLY A 282 -0.11 7.31 -20.14
CA GLY A 282 -1.00 8.47 -20.25
C GLY A 282 -0.47 9.59 -21.14
N CYS A 283 0.84 9.71 -21.34
CA CYS A 283 1.41 10.68 -22.29
C CYS A 283 1.14 10.30 -23.75
N PHE A 284 0.85 9.04 -24.02
CA PHE A 284 0.68 8.48 -25.35
C PHE A 284 -0.77 8.14 -25.71
N GLY A 285 -1.69 8.30 -24.75
CA GLY A 285 -3.11 8.03 -24.94
C GLY A 285 -3.83 7.75 -23.62
N GLN A 286 -4.55 6.63 -23.56
CA GLN A 286 -5.17 6.17 -22.31
C GLN A 286 -4.10 5.79 -21.30
N ALA A 287 -4.16 6.36 -20.12
CA ALA A 287 -3.31 5.90 -19.01
C ALA A 287 -3.70 4.46 -18.64
N ASP A 288 -2.70 3.62 -18.51
CA ASP A 288 -2.90 2.25 -18.05
C ASP A 288 -3.08 2.22 -16.53
N SER A 289 -4.05 1.44 -16.08
CA SER A 289 -4.31 1.24 -14.65
C SER A 289 -3.52 0.03 -14.18
N TYR A 290 -2.35 0.27 -13.65
CA TYR A 290 -1.49 -0.77 -13.12
C TYR A 290 -1.37 -0.64 -11.60
N CYS A 291 -1.61 -1.72 -10.89
CA CYS A 291 -1.38 -1.77 -9.45
C CYS A 291 -1.06 -3.21 -9.02
N GLU A 292 0.22 -3.52 -8.89
CA GLU A 292 0.66 -4.84 -8.46
C GLU A 292 0.16 -5.20 -7.04
N GLY A 293 -0.09 -4.21 -6.18
CA GLY A 293 -0.65 -4.40 -4.84
C GLY A 293 -2.14 -4.70 -4.80
N ASN A 294 -2.85 -4.52 -5.92
CA ASN A 294 -4.21 -4.98 -6.10
C ASN A 294 -4.30 -5.76 -7.43
N PRO A 295 -3.74 -6.97 -7.48
CA PRO A 295 -3.70 -7.77 -8.70
C PRO A 295 -5.09 -8.03 -9.29
N ASN A 296 -6.14 -7.89 -8.49
CA ASN A 296 -7.50 -8.11 -8.94
C ASN A 296 -8.00 -6.99 -9.86
N ALA A 297 -7.43 -5.78 -9.79
CA ALA A 297 -7.84 -4.64 -10.62
C ALA A 297 -6.77 -4.20 -11.61
N ASP A 298 -5.74 -5.02 -11.83
CA ASP A 298 -4.64 -4.72 -12.73
C ASP A 298 -5.11 -4.52 -14.17
N HIS A 299 -4.69 -3.43 -14.81
CA HIS A 299 -5.12 -3.00 -16.13
C HIS A 299 -6.64 -2.74 -16.28
N LEU A 300 -7.36 -2.55 -15.18
CA LEU A 300 -8.79 -2.24 -15.20
C LEU A 300 -9.05 -0.79 -14.78
N ALA A 301 -9.91 -0.10 -15.48
CA ALA A 301 -10.40 1.23 -15.15
C ALA A 301 -11.87 1.39 -15.47
N LEU A 302 -12.53 2.32 -14.76
CA LEU A 302 -13.90 2.69 -15.05
C LEU A 302 -13.91 3.89 -16.00
N ILE A 303 -14.17 3.66 -17.28
CA ILE A 303 -14.21 4.72 -18.30
C ILE A 303 -15.65 4.96 -18.70
N ASP A 304 -16.14 6.17 -18.48
CA ASP A 304 -17.54 6.54 -18.73
C ASP A 304 -18.57 5.57 -18.10
N GLY A 305 -18.25 5.06 -16.91
CA GLY A 305 -19.11 4.12 -16.18
C GLY A 305 -19.04 2.67 -16.66
N THR A 306 -18.08 2.35 -17.50
CA THR A 306 -17.86 0.98 -18.03
C THR A 306 -16.49 0.48 -17.66
N VAL A 307 -16.42 -0.73 -17.11
CA VAL A 307 -15.15 -1.40 -16.83
C VAL A 307 -14.42 -1.67 -18.14
N THR A 308 -13.19 -1.19 -18.22
CA THR A 308 -12.37 -1.25 -19.44
C THR A 308 -11.00 -1.82 -19.10
N PHE A 309 -10.52 -2.76 -19.90
CA PHE A 309 -9.16 -3.28 -19.79
C PHE A 309 -8.19 -2.35 -20.55
N THR A 310 -7.47 -1.53 -19.82
CA THR A 310 -6.67 -0.40 -20.34
C THR A 310 -5.44 -0.87 -21.13
N ALA A 311 -4.91 -2.06 -20.85
CA ALA A 311 -3.77 -2.60 -21.59
C ALA A 311 -4.08 -2.98 -23.05
N MET A 312 -5.34 -2.87 -23.51
CA MET A 312 -5.71 -3.05 -24.93
C MET A 312 -5.71 -1.73 -25.73
N ASP A 313 -5.41 -0.61 -25.10
CA ASP A 313 -5.34 0.68 -25.80
C ASP A 313 -4.03 0.83 -26.59
N GLU A 314 -4.08 1.57 -27.70
CA GLU A 314 -2.91 1.89 -28.53
C GLU A 314 -1.80 2.66 -27.80
N SER A 315 -2.10 3.26 -26.66
CA SER A 315 -1.09 3.90 -25.81
C SER A 315 0.00 2.93 -25.37
N ILE A 316 -0.36 1.68 -25.08
CA ILE A 316 0.57 0.60 -24.72
C ILE A 316 1.61 0.41 -25.84
N ARG A 317 1.16 0.29 -27.09
CA ARG A 317 2.04 0.12 -28.24
C ARG A 317 2.97 1.32 -28.42
N LYS A 318 2.42 2.54 -28.33
CA LYS A 318 3.20 3.78 -28.48
C LYS A 318 4.24 3.93 -27.36
N THR A 319 3.87 3.57 -26.14
CA THR A 319 4.79 3.58 -24.99
C THR A 319 5.91 2.54 -25.20
N ALA A 320 5.58 1.38 -25.72
CA ALA A 320 6.58 0.36 -26.05
C ALA A 320 7.54 0.84 -27.15
N ASP A 321 7.05 1.53 -28.18
CA ASP A 321 7.90 2.14 -29.21
C ASP A 321 8.86 3.19 -28.62
N TYR A 322 8.37 4.03 -27.68
CA TYR A 322 9.21 4.99 -26.97
C TYR A 322 10.33 4.31 -26.17
N PHE A 323 9.99 3.30 -25.36
CA PHE A 323 11.01 2.58 -24.60
C PHE A 323 11.92 1.71 -25.47
N HIS A 324 11.44 1.23 -26.63
CA HIS A 324 12.29 0.56 -27.63
C HIS A 324 13.39 1.48 -28.16
N GLU A 325 13.06 2.75 -28.41
CA GLU A 325 14.06 3.75 -28.83
C GLU A 325 15.12 3.91 -27.73
N LEU A 326 14.72 4.15 -26.48
CA LEU A 326 15.66 4.30 -25.36
C LEU A 326 16.50 3.03 -25.13
N TYR A 327 15.90 1.85 -25.20
CA TYR A 327 16.59 0.58 -25.05
C TYR A 327 17.61 0.35 -26.19
N SER A 328 17.23 0.65 -27.42
CA SER A 328 18.11 0.48 -28.58
C SER A 328 19.30 1.44 -28.60
N GLU A 329 19.23 2.52 -27.84
CA GLU A 329 20.29 3.52 -27.65
C GLU A 329 21.14 3.26 -26.38
N ASP A 330 20.95 2.11 -25.70
CA ASP A 330 21.63 1.74 -24.46
C ASP A 330 21.44 2.78 -23.32
N LEU A 331 20.26 3.41 -23.26
CA LEU A 331 19.94 4.43 -22.23
C LEU A 331 19.30 3.86 -20.97
N LEU A 332 18.93 2.58 -20.98
CA LEU A 332 18.29 1.89 -19.87
C LEU A 332 19.27 0.96 -19.14
N ASN A 333 18.99 0.67 -17.87
CA ASN A 333 19.77 -0.33 -17.11
C ASN A 333 19.74 -1.71 -17.79
N ALA A 334 20.87 -2.42 -17.75
CA ALA A 334 21.04 -3.68 -18.48
C ALA A 334 20.14 -4.82 -17.98
N ASP A 335 19.73 -4.76 -16.70
CA ASP A 335 18.92 -5.75 -15.99
C ASP A 335 17.42 -5.41 -15.93
N CYS A 336 16.97 -4.44 -16.76
CA CYS A 336 15.59 -3.94 -16.73
C CYS A 336 14.50 -5.01 -16.98
N PHE A 337 14.86 -6.20 -17.48
CA PHE A 337 13.97 -7.36 -17.69
C PHE A 337 14.24 -8.52 -16.74
N GLU A 338 15.19 -8.38 -15.82
CA GLU A 338 15.51 -9.44 -14.89
C GLU A 338 14.50 -9.48 -13.73
N ASN A 339 13.69 -10.51 -13.72
CA ASN A 339 12.76 -10.82 -12.60
C ASN A 339 13.50 -11.60 -11.52
N ALA A 340 14.33 -10.94 -10.71
CA ALA A 340 14.80 -11.58 -9.50
C ALA A 340 13.74 -11.42 -8.40
N ALA A 341 13.35 -12.49 -7.72
CA ALA A 341 12.61 -12.41 -6.47
C ALA A 341 13.45 -11.55 -5.50
N GLY A 342 12.94 -10.41 -5.07
CA GLY A 342 13.71 -9.40 -4.35
C GLY A 342 14.32 -8.32 -5.24
N SER A 343 13.76 -8.07 -6.35
CA SER A 343 14.24 -7.22 -7.45
C SER A 343 14.13 -5.71 -7.21
N THR A 344 13.94 -5.27 -5.99
CA THR A 344 14.35 -3.95 -5.53
C THR A 344 15.89 -3.81 -5.49
N ASP A 345 16.60 -4.86 -5.92
CA ASP A 345 18.05 -4.94 -5.76
C ASP A 345 18.80 -3.81 -6.43
N TYR A 346 18.39 -3.35 -7.63
CA TYR A 346 19.11 -2.25 -8.25
C TYR A 346 18.81 -0.91 -7.55
N THR A 347 17.56 -0.64 -7.21
CA THR A 347 17.19 0.58 -6.47
C THR A 347 17.72 0.54 -5.04
N ASN A 348 17.66 -0.60 -4.38
CA ASN A 348 18.29 -0.76 -3.07
C ASN A 348 19.81 -0.62 -3.16
N ASN A 349 20.43 -1.14 -4.21
CA ASN A 349 21.86 -0.96 -4.44
C ASN A 349 22.17 0.50 -4.71
N GLU A 350 21.39 1.19 -5.56
CA GLU A 350 21.54 2.63 -5.81
C GLU A 350 21.34 3.45 -4.54
N MET A 351 20.29 3.17 -3.79
CA MET A 351 19.98 3.88 -2.55
C MET A 351 21.02 3.69 -1.43
N THR A 352 21.92 2.73 -1.57
CA THR A 352 23.00 2.46 -0.60
C THR A 352 24.39 2.88 -1.06
N GLN A 353 24.51 3.51 -2.24
CA GLN A 353 25.80 3.91 -2.78
C GLN A 353 26.38 5.17 -2.13
N ASP A 354 27.69 5.28 -2.20
CA ASP A 354 28.42 6.48 -1.77
C ASP A 354 28.33 7.62 -2.81
N VAL A 355 27.98 7.30 -4.07
CA VAL A 355 27.82 8.22 -5.19
C VAL A 355 26.58 7.82 -6.02
N ALA A 356 25.93 8.79 -6.66
CA ALA A 356 24.83 8.51 -7.57
C ALA A 356 25.28 7.72 -8.79
N LEU A 357 24.59 6.65 -9.16
CA LEU A 357 24.85 5.84 -10.35
C LEU A 357 23.73 5.97 -11.39
N ILE A 358 22.53 6.39 -11.01
CA ILE A 358 21.36 6.47 -11.89
C ILE A 358 20.93 7.93 -12.04
N GLY A 359 20.74 8.37 -13.29
CA GLY A 359 20.29 9.73 -13.57
C GLY A 359 18.80 9.95 -13.37
N ILE A 360 17.98 9.00 -13.85
CA ILE A 360 16.51 9.08 -13.83
C ILE A 360 15.96 7.76 -13.35
N LEU A 361 15.09 7.77 -12.33
CA LEU A 361 14.46 6.55 -11.82
C LEU A 361 13.10 6.84 -11.15
N GLY A 362 12.27 5.82 -11.07
CA GLY A 362 11.10 5.83 -10.20
C GLY A 362 11.46 5.33 -8.81
N VAL A 363 10.89 5.94 -7.78
CA VAL A 363 11.05 5.52 -6.39
C VAL A 363 9.70 5.60 -5.67
N TRP A 364 9.54 4.80 -4.61
CA TRP A 364 8.42 4.99 -3.70
C TRP A 364 8.59 6.30 -2.92
N SER A 365 9.80 6.49 -2.39
CA SER A 365 10.18 7.67 -1.62
C SER A 365 11.69 7.84 -1.68
N THR A 366 12.16 9.07 -1.74
CA THR A 366 13.60 9.40 -1.66
C THR A 366 14.19 9.09 -0.29
N MET A 367 13.36 8.89 0.72
CA MET A 367 13.77 8.45 2.06
C MET A 367 14.41 7.04 2.08
N GLY A 368 14.28 6.28 0.99
CA GLY A 368 14.99 5.02 0.81
C GLY A 368 16.51 5.17 0.63
N PHE A 369 16.99 6.33 0.21
CA PHE A 369 18.42 6.59 0.09
C PHE A 369 19.09 6.63 1.47
N THR A 370 20.10 5.81 1.69
CA THR A 370 20.83 5.75 2.96
C THR A 370 21.93 6.81 3.06
N ASN A 371 22.35 7.36 1.92
CA ASN A 371 23.31 8.46 1.84
C ASN A 371 22.59 9.75 1.50
N ASN A 372 22.46 10.65 2.48
CA ASN A 372 21.78 11.93 2.31
C ASN A 372 22.46 12.84 1.29
N GLU A 373 23.79 12.78 1.11
CA GLU A 373 24.50 13.56 0.09
C GLU A 373 24.13 13.11 -1.33
N VAL A 374 23.82 11.81 -1.52
CA VAL A 374 23.28 11.29 -2.80
C VAL A 374 21.82 11.66 -2.95
N ARG A 375 21.03 11.48 -1.89
CA ARG A 375 19.58 11.80 -1.89
C ARG A 375 19.32 13.24 -2.32
N HIS A 376 20.07 14.20 -1.79
CA HIS A 376 19.90 15.62 -2.07
C HIS A 376 20.26 16.03 -3.50
N GLN A 377 20.81 15.15 -4.31
CA GLN A 377 21.03 15.37 -5.74
C GLN A 377 19.78 15.10 -6.58
N TYR A 378 18.73 14.52 -6.00
CA TYR A 378 17.53 14.15 -6.73
C TYR A 378 16.37 15.07 -6.41
N GLU A 379 15.69 15.52 -7.47
CA GLU A 379 14.41 16.21 -7.39
C GLU A 379 13.35 15.47 -8.17
N ALA A 380 12.08 15.67 -7.76
CA ALA A 380 10.95 15.07 -8.46
C ALA A 380 10.78 15.70 -9.84
N ILE A 381 10.60 14.85 -10.86
CA ILE A 381 10.21 15.28 -12.19
C ILE A 381 8.74 15.70 -12.15
N PRO A 382 8.39 16.92 -12.61
CA PRO A 382 7.01 17.34 -12.77
C PRO A 382 6.24 16.36 -13.66
N GLN A 383 4.92 16.36 -13.56
CA GLN A 383 4.11 15.53 -14.42
C GLN A 383 4.35 15.87 -15.90
N LEU A 384 4.87 14.91 -16.64
CA LEU A 384 5.17 15.06 -18.06
C LEU A 384 3.87 15.15 -18.86
N THR A 385 3.90 15.95 -19.92
CA THR A 385 2.75 16.16 -20.81
C THR A 385 3.10 15.64 -22.20
N GLY A 386 2.29 14.70 -22.71
CA GLY A 386 2.36 14.22 -24.08
C GLY A 386 1.82 15.21 -25.11
N GLU A 387 2.05 14.94 -26.42
CA GLU A 387 1.66 15.84 -27.52
C GLU A 387 0.16 16.20 -27.52
N ASP A 388 -0.72 15.27 -27.15
CA ASP A 388 -2.16 15.46 -27.12
C ASP A 388 -2.67 16.00 -25.77
N GLY A 389 -1.76 16.39 -24.86
CA GLY A 389 -2.07 16.90 -23.53
C GLY A 389 -2.33 15.81 -22.49
N GLY A 390 -2.10 14.54 -22.82
CA GLY A 390 -2.13 13.45 -21.87
C GLY A 390 -0.98 13.54 -20.87
N LEU A 391 -1.19 13.07 -19.66
CA LEU A 391 -0.28 13.28 -18.53
C LEU A 391 0.38 11.97 -18.11
N SER A 392 1.64 12.08 -17.67
CA SER A 392 2.30 10.94 -17.00
C SER A 392 1.63 10.61 -15.66
N GLY A 393 1.85 9.39 -15.19
CA GLY A 393 1.17 8.82 -14.04
C GLY A 393 0.05 7.89 -14.46
N PHE A 394 -0.41 7.08 -13.54
CA PHE A 394 -1.53 6.16 -13.77
C PHE A 394 -2.52 6.23 -12.62
N PRO A 395 -3.82 5.99 -12.88
CA PRO A 395 -4.78 5.85 -11.80
C PRO A 395 -4.43 4.60 -11.01
N LEU A 396 -4.15 4.75 -9.72
CA LEU A 396 -4.12 3.61 -8.83
C LEU A 396 -5.56 3.23 -8.52
N ASN A 397 -5.94 1.99 -8.81
CA ASN A 397 -7.16 1.39 -8.30
C ASN A 397 -6.95 1.05 -6.82
N TYR A 398 -6.80 2.08 -6.02
CA TYR A 398 -6.42 1.95 -4.64
C TYR A 398 -7.16 2.99 -3.82
N SER A 399 -7.72 2.59 -2.72
CA SER A 399 -8.25 3.49 -1.72
C SER A 399 -7.22 3.73 -0.62
N GLN A 400 -7.47 4.72 0.20
CA GLN A 400 -6.69 4.95 1.42
C GLN A 400 -6.96 3.89 2.50
N LEU A 401 -7.96 3.05 2.30
CA LEU A 401 -8.10 1.79 3.01
C LEU A 401 -7.04 0.81 2.50
N GLN A 402 -6.03 0.58 3.30
CA GLN A 402 -4.90 -0.30 2.95
C GLN A 402 -5.32 -1.77 2.95
N ASP A 403 -6.06 -2.18 3.98
CA ASP A 403 -6.55 -3.54 4.13
C ASP A 403 -7.88 -3.58 4.88
N ALA A 404 -8.83 -4.33 4.33
CA ALA A 404 -10.19 -4.47 4.90
C ALA A 404 -10.23 -5.29 6.19
N SER A 405 -9.29 -6.23 6.35
CA SER A 405 -9.30 -7.22 7.43
C SER A 405 -7.89 -7.46 7.96
N ASN A 406 -7.17 -6.38 8.21
CA ASN A 406 -5.76 -6.44 8.61
C ASN A 406 -5.56 -7.18 9.94
N THR A 407 -6.51 -7.04 10.88
CA THR A 407 -6.55 -7.79 12.13
C THR A 407 -7.83 -8.59 12.22
N CYS A 408 -7.73 -9.92 12.15
CA CYS A 408 -8.85 -10.85 12.23
C CYS A 408 -8.88 -11.54 13.58
N ILE A 409 -10.08 -11.69 14.15
CA ILE A 409 -10.32 -12.49 15.37
C ILE A 409 -10.73 -13.89 14.94
N THR A 410 -10.13 -14.93 15.52
CA THR A 410 -10.51 -16.32 15.26
C THR A 410 -11.62 -16.78 16.20
N VAL A 411 -12.28 -17.87 15.84
CA VAL A 411 -13.33 -18.50 16.69
C VAL A 411 -12.79 -19.08 17.98
N ASP A 412 -11.48 -19.25 18.12
CA ASP A 412 -10.83 -19.75 19.34
C ASP A 412 -10.66 -18.64 20.39
N CYS A 413 -10.79 -17.35 20.03
CA CYS A 413 -10.72 -16.22 20.95
C CYS A 413 -11.88 -16.24 21.94
N GLN A 414 -11.57 -16.28 23.24
CA GLN A 414 -12.57 -16.38 24.30
C GLN A 414 -13.19 -15.03 24.69
N PHE A 415 -12.44 -13.93 24.46
CA PHE A 415 -12.83 -12.56 24.84
C PHE A 415 -12.62 -11.58 23.66
N PRO A 416 -13.38 -11.72 22.56
CA PRO A 416 -13.22 -10.87 21.38
C PRO A 416 -13.49 -9.37 21.68
N GLU A 417 -14.29 -9.07 22.69
CA GLU A 417 -14.55 -7.70 23.16
C GLU A 417 -13.29 -7.03 23.73
N VAL A 418 -12.35 -7.78 24.29
CA VAL A 418 -11.05 -7.25 24.75
C VAL A 418 -10.23 -6.77 23.57
N ILE A 419 -10.27 -7.50 22.44
CA ILE A 419 -9.58 -7.11 21.21
C ILE A 419 -10.21 -5.86 20.62
N ALA A 420 -11.53 -5.78 20.57
CA ALA A 420 -12.23 -4.58 20.09
C ALA A 420 -11.90 -3.34 20.95
N CYS A 421 -11.91 -3.47 22.28
CA CYS A 421 -11.47 -2.38 23.16
C CYS A 421 -9.99 -2.01 22.97
N PHE A 422 -9.12 -2.96 22.63
CA PHE A 422 -7.72 -2.69 22.31
C PHE A 422 -7.57 -1.91 21.00
N VAL A 423 -8.35 -2.24 19.98
CA VAL A 423 -8.40 -1.47 18.72
C VAL A 423 -8.85 -0.04 19.00
N GLU A 424 -9.95 0.15 19.74
CA GLU A 424 -10.41 1.49 20.12
C GLU A 424 -9.36 2.27 20.93
N TYR A 425 -8.63 1.61 21.83
CA TYR A 425 -7.54 2.24 22.58
C TYR A 425 -6.48 2.82 21.65
N MET A 426 -6.13 2.11 20.58
CA MET A 426 -5.13 2.60 19.62
C MET A 426 -5.66 3.73 18.75
N ASP A 427 -6.91 3.67 18.33
CA ASP A 427 -7.49 4.56 17.33
C ASP A 427 -8.14 5.82 17.92
N SER A 428 -8.60 5.77 19.18
CA SER A 428 -9.27 6.92 19.84
C SER A 428 -8.34 8.09 20.18
N ASP A 429 -7.01 7.87 20.21
CA ASP A 429 -5.99 8.91 20.37
C ASP A 429 -5.18 9.05 19.07
N PRO A 430 -5.42 10.11 18.28
CA PRO A 430 -4.69 10.35 17.03
C PRO A 430 -3.16 10.28 17.17
N ALA A 431 -2.60 10.80 18.27
CA ALA A 431 -1.16 10.74 18.49
C ALA A 431 -0.68 9.32 18.78
N LEU A 432 -1.51 8.49 19.41
CA LEU A 432 -1.21 7.08 19.61
C LEU A 432 -1.33 6.28 18.32
N ALA A 433 -2.35 6.53 17.51
CA ALA A 433 -2.53 5.89 16.20
C ALA A 433 -1.31 6.15 15.29
N VAL A 434 -0.86 7.40 15.16
CA VAL A 434 0.35 7.77 14.42
C VAL A 434 1.58 7.02 14.95
N GLN A 435 1.80 7.00 16.26
CA GLN A 435 2.96 6.29 16.85
C GLN A 435 2.86 4.77 16.66
N SER A 436 1.67 4.21 16.75
CA SER A 436 1.44 2.78 16.55
C SER A 436 1.79 2.34 15.14
N ASN A 437 1.60 3.21 14.14
CA ASN A 437 1.99 2.93 12.76
C ASN A 437 3.43 3.33 12.44
N TRP A 438 3.86 4.53 12.86
CA TRP A 438 5.10 5.12 12.37
C TRP A 438 6.28 5.06 13.34
N GLY A 439 6.04 4.60 14.58
CA GLY A 439 7.09 4.42 15.58
C GLY A 439 6.97 5.37 16.77
N ALA A 440 7.64 4.99 17.86
CA ALA A 440 7.47 5.61 19.16
C ALA A 440 8.16 6.98 19.28
N VAL A 441 7.56 7.84 20.11
CA VAL A 441 8.26 9.03 20.64
C VAL A 441 9.58 8.63 21.34
N GLY A 442 10.60 9.44 21.12
CA GLY A 442 11.96 9.18 21.59
C GLY A 442 12.84 8.43 20.58
N TYR A 443 12.23 7.97 19.47
CA TYR A 443 12.91 7.39 18.33
C TYR A 443 12.61 8.20 17.07
N ASN A 444 11.50 7.91 16.40
CA ASN A 444 11.09 8.58 15.17
C ASN A 444 10.63 10.02 15.42
N TYR A 445 10.00 10.26 16.57
CA TYR A 445 9.40 11.52 16.95
C TYR A 445 9.90 12.05 18.28
N HIS A 446 9.81 13.36 18.44
CA HIS A 446 9.69 14.02 19.74
C HIS A 446 8.36 14.77 19.80
N GLU A 447 7.88 15.00 20.99
CA GLU A 447 6.71 15.83 21.26
C GLU A 447 7.18 17.25 21.59
N ASP A 448 6.67 18.25 20.88
CA ASP A 448 7.01 19.64 21.12
C ASP A 448 6.24 20.23 22.33
N GLU A 449 6.45 21.54 22.61
CA GLU A 449 5.81 22.23 23.74
C GLU A 449 4.27 22.30 23.62
N ASP A 450 3.73 22.17 22.39
CA ASP A 450 2.30 22.20 22.10
C ASP A 450 1.68 20.79 22.02
N GLY A 451 2.47 19.73 22.20
CA GLY A 451 2.04 18.34 22.17
C GLY A 451 1.99 17.75 20.76
N VAL A 452 2.59 18.41 19.77
CA VAL A 452 2.64 17.95 18.39
C VAL A 452 3.83 17.03 18.19
N LEU A 453 3.62 15.89 17.53
CA LEU A 453 4.66 14.95 17.15
C LEU A 453 5.46 15.53 15.98
N ARG A 454 6.77 15.67 16.18
CA ARG A 454 7.69 16.16 15.14
C ARG A 454 8.79 15.16 14.90
N PHE A 455 9.20 15.02 13.66
CA PHE A 455 10.38 14.22 13.32
C PHE A 455 11.63 14.79 13.96
N ASN A 456 12.57 13.91 14.31
CA ASN A 456 13.90 14.30 14.76
C ASN A 456 14.76 14.58 13.52
N LEU A 457 14.84 15.84 13.11
CA LEU A 457 15.57 16.29 11.94
C LEU A 457 16.85 17.04 12.32
N ASP A 458 17.86 16.97 11.47
CA ASP A 458 19.06 17.80 11.54
C ASP A 458 18.84 19.17 10.86
N GLU A 459 19.91 19.96 10.73
CA GLU A 459 19.86 21.29 10.11
C GLU A 459 19.60 21.27 8.59
N ASN A 460 19.74 20.11 7.96
CA ASN A 460 19.49 19.92 6.53
C ASN A 460 18.08 19.33 6.26
N GLY A 461 17.30 19.04 7.30
CA GLY A 461 16.02 18.37 7.22
C GLY A 461 16.11 16.83 7.17
N ASP A 462 17.28 16.27 7.42
CA ASP A 462 17.49 14.83 7.44
C ASP A 462 17.08 14.22 8.77
N ILE A 463 16.47 13.03 8.74
CA ILE A 463 16.14 12.31 9.97
C ILE A 463 17.42 11.91 10.71
N ILE A 464 17.45 12.24 12.00
CA ILE A 464 18.53 11.85 12.91
C ILE A 464 18.21 10.47 13.47
N PRO A 465 18.90 9.40 13.04
CA PRO A 465 18.68 8.07 13.61
C PRO A 465 19.08 8.00 15.07
N VAL A 466 18.33 7.22 15.86
CA VAL A 466 18.66 6.92 17.26
C VAL A 466 19.40 5.58 17.32
N GLU A 467 20.64 5.61 17.81
CA GLU A 467 21.45 4.40 17.97
C GLU A 467 20.69 3.29 18.73
N PRO A 468 20.69 2.02 18.29
CA PRO A 468 21.62 1.45 17.27
C PRO A 468 21.11 1.47 15.82
N PHE A 469 20.01 2.14 15.53
CA PHE A 469 19.35 2.12 14.23
C PHE A 469 20.00 3.10 13.26
N ALA A 470 20.03 2.75 11.97
CA ALA A 470 20.72 3.53 10.95
C ALA A 470 19.80 4.50 10.20
N ASN A 471 18.48 4.25 10.16
CA ASN A 471 17.52 5.04 9.39
C ASN A 471 16.10 4.95 9.97
N PHE A 472 15.18 5.72 9.37
CA PHE A 472 13.78 5.78 9.79
C PHE A 472 13.08 4.42 9.73
N GLY A 473 13.28 3.65 8.66
CA GLY A 473 12.66 2.34 8.48
C GLY A 473 13.09 1.35 9.58
N GLU A 474 14.38 1.32 9.91
CA GLU A 474 14.87 0.49 11.01
C GLU A 474 14.30 0.93 12.37
N MET A 475 14.22 2.24 12.63
CA MET A 475 13.59 2.75 13.86
C MET A 475 12.14 2.33 13.93
N ARG A 476 11.37 2.46 12.84
CA ARG A 476 9.97 2.05 12.75
C ARG A 476 9.83 0.56 13.06
N SER A 477 10.51 -0.30 12.32
CA SER A 477 10.41 -1.76 12.46
C SER A 477 10.83 -2.28 13.83
N ASN A 478 11.67 -1.54 14.55
CA ASN A 478 12.21 -1.91 15.86
C ASN A 478 11.56 -1.16 17.03
N THR A 479 10.52 -0.38 16.82
CA THR A 479 9.78 0.32 17.88
C THR A 479 8.28 0.03 17.86
N THR A 480 7.71 -0.41 16.72
CA THR A 480 6.30 -0.80 16.61
C THR A 480 6.13 -2.04 15.72
N PRO A 481 5.11 -2.87 15.94
CA PRO A 481 4.71 -3.90 14.97
C PRO A 481 4.26 -3.30 13.64
N ALA A 482 3.75 -2.07 13.64
CA ALA A 482 3.21 -1.32 12.51
C ALA A 482 2.09 -2.05 11.73
N ARG A 483 1.38 -1.32 10.86
CA ARG A 483 0.43 -1.88 9.89
C ARG A 483 -0.57 -2.91 10.47
N GLY A 484 -0.99 -2.73 11.74
CA GLY A 484 -2.10 -3.45 12.34
C GLY A 484 -3.44 -2.77 12.01
N SER A 485 -4.49 -3.07 12.77
CA SER A 485 -5.73 -2.29 12.74
C SER A 485 -5.49 -0.90 13.29
N MET A 486 -5.19 0.03 12.43
CA MET A 486 -4.89 1.41 12.77
C MET A 486 -5.59 2.33 11.80
N ILE A 487 -6.12 3.42 12.33
CA ILE A 487 -6.72 4.47 11.53
C ILE A 487 -5.86 5.72 11.68
N VAL A 488 -5.18 6.11 10.62
CA VAL A 488 -4.37 7.33 10.54
C VAL A 488 -4.91 8.20 9.42
N LEU A 489 -5.68 9.21 9.79
CA LEU A 489 -6.35 10.11 8.87
C LEU A 489 -5.47 11.30 8.49
N ASP A 490 -5.72 11.92 7.35
CA ASP A 490 -5.04 13.12 6.87
C ASP A 490 -5.06 14.26 7.90
N GLU A 491 -6.17 14.42 8.61
CA GLU A 491 -6.32 15.44 9.65
C GLU A 491 -5.36 15.24 10.86
N TYR A 492 -4.87 14.03 11.09
CA TYR A 492 -3.90 13.77 12.15
C TYR A 492 -2.54 14.38 11.84
N TYR A 493 -2.17 14.41 10.55
CA TYR A 493 -0.97 15.07 10.06
C TYR A 493 -1.06 16.60 10.06
N ASP A 494 -2.27 17.15 10.21
CA ASP A 494 -2.49 18.59 10.33
C ASP A 494 -2.60 19.04 11.79
N THR A 495 -2.91 18.14 12.71
CA THR A 495 -3.28 18.48 14.09
C THR A 495 -2.35 17.92 15.15
N VAL A 496 -1.91 16.67 15.02
CA VAL A 496 -1.13 15.98 16.07
C VAL A 496 0.24 15.51 15.63
N CYS A 497 0.51 15.49 14.34
CA CYS A 497 1.80 15.11 13.78
C CYS A 497 2.17 16.06 12.65
N GLU A 498 3.41 16.52 12.62
CA GLU A 498 3.92 17.22 11.46
C GLU A 498 4.23 16.21 10.35
N TYR A 499 3.56 16.37 9.23
CA TYR A 499 3.86 15.61 8.03
C TYR A 499 4.99 16.29 7.27
N THR A 500 6.23 16.00 7.62
CA THR A 500 7.39 16.42 6.84
C THR A 500 8.36 15.27 6.76
N TYR A 501 8.11 14.46 5.80
CA TYR A 501 9.06 13.44 5.47
C TYR A 501 10.25 14.05 4.75
N ASP A 502 9.95 14.73 3.66
CA ASP A 502 10.91 15.41 2.82
C ASP A 502 10.16 16.40 1.95
N ALA A 503 10.70 17.61 1.83
CA ALA A 503 10.11 18.62 0.97
C ALA A 503 10.03 18.16 -0.50
N VAL A 504 10.97 17.32 -0.95
CA VAL A 504 10.98 16.77 -2.31
C VAL A 504 9.83 15.81 -2.52
N ASP A 505 9.63 14.84 -1.63
CA ASP A 505 8.53 13.90 -1.72
C ASP A 505 7.18 14.63 -1.57
N LEU A 506 7.06 15.54 -0.61
CA LEU A 506 5.85 16.32 -0.37
C LEU A 506 5.49 17.21 -1.57
N LEU A 507 6.45 17.92 -2.17
CA LEU A 507 6.21 18.75 -3.35
C LEU A 507 5.84 17.92 -4.58
N ALA A 508 6.50 16.77 -4.78
CA ALA A 508 6.13 15.81 -5.82
C ALA A 508 4.69 15.33 -5.65
N TYR A 509 4.27 15.06 -4.44
CA TYR A 509 2.92 14.63 -4.12
C TYR A 509 1.88 15.76 -4.31
N GLN A 510 2.15 16.94 -3.84
CA GLN A 510 1.24 18.08 -4.00
C GLN A 510 1.04 18.43 -5.48
N GLU A 511 2.09 18.41 -6.28
CA GLU A 511 1.98 18.69 -7.71
C GLU A 511 1.29 17.56 -8.47
N VAL A 512 1.64 16.32 -8.17
CA VAL A 512 1.00 15.13 -8.77
C VAL A 512 -0.46 15.03 -8.32
N ASN A 513 -0.77 15.21 -7.05
CA ASN A 513 -2.15 15.13 -6.54
C ASN A 513 -3.02 16.27 -7.07
N GLY A 514 -2.54 17.50 -7.16
CA GLY A 514 -3.31 18.62 -7.71
C GLY A 514 -3.73 18.42 -9.17
N LYS A 515 -2.98 17.61 -9.93
CA LYS A 515 -3.30 17.25 -11.33
C LYS A 515 -3.99 15.89 -11.45
N ARG A 516 -3.82 14.99 -10.50
CA ARG A 516 -4.43 13.64 -10.49
C ARG A 516 -5.93 13.65 -10.30
N GLU A 517 -6.50 14.65 -9.65
CA GLU A 517 -7.95 14.82 -9.60
C GLU A 517 -8.60 14.74 -10.99
N GLN A 518 -7.84 15.10 -12.03
CA GLN A 518 -8.29 15.02 -13.41
C GLN A 518 -8.13 13.62 -14.03
N LEU A 519 -7.18 12.80 -13.54
CA LEU A 519 -6.87 11.50 -14.12
C LEU A 519 -7.54 10.32 -13.40
N ALA A 520 -7.69 10.40 -12.08
CA ALA A 520 -7.99 9.24 -11.26
C ALA A 520 -9.44 9.19 -10.73
N ARG A 521 -10.05 10.36 -10.43
CA ARG A 521 -11.38 10.36 -9.83
C ARG A 521 -12.46 10.10 -10.86
N GLY A 522 -13.15 9.00 -10.69
CA GLY A 522 -14.18 8.51 -11.61
C GLY A 522 -13.69 7.43 -12.58
N THR A 523 -12.38 7.12 -12.55
CA THR A 523 -11.82 6.00 -13.31
C THR A 523 -11.40 4.82 -12.43
N ASN A 524 -11.38 4.99 -11.11
CA ASN A 524 -11.03 3.91 -10.18
C ASN A 524 -12.18 2.92 -10.00
N ILE A 525 -11.84 1.65 -10.02
CA ILE A 525 -12.73 0.59 -9.59
C ILE A 525 -12.58 0.47 -8.07
N PRO A 526 -13.69 0.55 -7.28
CA PRO A 526 -13.62 0.34 -5.84
C PRO A 526 -12.98 -1.00 -5.49
N LYS A 527 -12.37 -1.10 -4.34
CA LYS A 527 -11.81 -2.34 -3.80
C LYS A 527 -12.95 -3.29 -3.40
N ILE A 528 -13.52 -3.99 -4.37
CA ILE A 528 -14.66 -4.87 -4.15
C ILE A 528 -14.17 -6.22 -3.66
N ILE A 529 -14.69 -6.68 -2.52
CA ILE A 529 -14.47 -8.04 -2.05
C ILE A 529 -15.36 -8.98 -2.84
N LEU A 530 -14.77 -9.85 -3.64
CA LEU A 530 -15.48 -10.79 -4.52
C LEU A 530 -15.81 -12.09 -3.80
N THR A 531 -16.81 -12.82 -4.32
CA THR A 531 -17.16 -14.14 -3.78
C THR A 531 -16.05 -15.15 -4.01
N GLN A 532 -16.00 -16.21 -3.19
CA GLN A 532 -15.01 -17.29 -3.35
C GLN A 532 -15.06 -17.93 -4.76
N GLU A 533 -16.24 -18.12 -5.34
CA GLU A 533 -16.39 -18.67 -6.69
C GLU A 533 -15.74 -17.75 -7.73
N THR A 534 -15.99 -16.46 -7.62
CA THR A 534 -15.44 -15.43 -8.52
C THR A 534 -13.93 -15.33 -8.37
N THR A 535 -13.42 -15.28 -7.14
CA THR A 535 -11.97 -15.25 -6.84
C THR A 535 -11.27 -16.49 -7.40
N GLN A 536 -11.87 -17.68 -7.24
CA GLN A 536 -11.32 -18.90 -7.83
C GLN A 536 -11.29 -18.86 -9.36
N ARG A 537 -12.29 -18.21 -10.00
CA ARG A 537 -12.27 -18.04 -11.45
C ARG A 537 -11.20 -17.06 -11.90
N LEU A 538 -11.07 -15.92 -11.22
CA LEU A 538 -10.02 -14.93 -11.50
C LEU A 538 -8.62 -15.54 -11.38
N SER A 539 -8.36 -16.33 -10.35
CA SER A 539 -7.07 -17.02 -10.17
C SER A 539 -6.67 -17.96 -11.32
N GLN A 540 -7.59 -18.31 -12.20
CA GLN A 540 -7.33 -19.15 -13.38
C GLN A 540 -7.07 -18.34 -14.65
N ILE A 541 -7.68 -17.15 -14.78
CA ILE A 541 -7.58 -16.36 -16.02
C ILE A 541 -6.61 -15.21 -15.90
N GLN A 542 -6.60 -14.54 -14.77
CA GLN A 542 -5.81 -13.32 -14.57
C GLN A 542 -4.30 -13.51 -14.72
N PRO A 543 -3.66 -14.54 -14.13
CA PRO A 543 -2.22 -14.74 -14.35
C PRO A 543 -1.85 -14.93 -15.83
N ILE A 544 -2.74 -15.54 -16.62
CA ILE A 544 -2.50 -15.74 -18.06
C ILE A 544 -2.60 -14.40 -18.81
N ILE A 545 -3.54 -13.53 -18.39
CA ILE A 545 -3.72 -12.21 -18.97
C ILE A 545 -2.49 -11.35 -18.65
N SER A 546 -2.12 -11.24 -17.37
CA SER A 546 -0.97 -10.46 -16.92
C SER A 546 0.35 -10.95 -17.57
N ASP A 547 0.62 -12.26 -17.56
CA ASP A 547 1.78 -12.83 -18.25
C ASP A 547 1.81 -12.48 -19.75
N THR A 548 0.63 -12.38 -20.38
CA THR A 548 0.53 -12.01 -21.80
C THR A 548 0.90 -10.55 -22.00
N VAL A 549 0.38 -9.64 -21.18
CA VAL A 549 0.71 -8.21 -21.24
C VAL A 549 2.22 -8.01 -21.07
N ASP A 550 2.78 -8.52 -19.98
CA ASP A 550 4.19 -8.34 -19.64
C ASP A 550 5.13 -8.89 -20.70
N ARG A 551 4.84 -10.08 -21.18
CA ARG A 551 5.65 -10.73 -22.22
C ARG A 551 5.69 -9.94 -23.54
N TYR A 552 4.55 -9.39 -23.96
CA TYR A 552 4.51 -8.59 -25.18
C TYR A 552 5.17 -7.23 -24.97
N ILE A 553 4.97 -6.56 -23.85
CA ILE A 553 5.65 -5.31 -23.53
C ILE A 553 7.17 -5.52 -23.54
N ALA A 554 7.66 -6.56 -22.86
CA ALA A 554 9.08 -6.87 -22.82
C ALA A 554 9.65 -7.20 -24.23
N ASP A 555 8.91 -7.96 -25.05
CA ASP A 555 9.32 -8.26 -26.42
C ASP A 555 9.36 -7.00 -27.30
N TRP A 556 8.35 -6.13 -27.19
CA TRP A 556 8.29 -4.89 -27.96
C TRP A 556 9.37 -3.89 -27.59
N ILE A 557 9.69 -3.74 -26.31
CA ILE A 557 10.80 -2.88 -25.87
C ILE A 557 12.13 -3.41 -26.44
N GLN A 558 12.34 -4.73 -26.48
CA GLN A 558 13.56 -5.32 -27.00
C GLN A 558 13.64 -5.32 -28.53
N ASN A 559 12.54 -5.61 -29.23
CA ASN A 559 12.53 -5.94 -30.65
C ASN A 559 11.72 -4.98 -31.52
N GLY A 560 10.99 -4.02 -30.91
CA GLY A 560 10.07 -3.10 -31.57
C GLY A 560 8.69 -3.70 -31.81
N THR A 561 7.70 -2.83 -32.07
CA THR A 561 6.33 -3.22 -32.34
C THR A 561 6.05 -3.47 -33.82
N SER A 562 4.96 -4.17 -34.12
CA SER A 562 4.42 -4.32 -35.48
C SER A 562 2.92 -4.53 -35.43
N ASP A 563 2.22 -4.28 -36.56
CA ASP A 563 0.78 -4.57 -36.65
C ASP A 563 0.48 -6.08 -36.47
N GLU A 564 1.42 -6.94 -36.89
CA GLU A 564 1.27 -8.39 -36.71
C GLU A 564 1.37 -8.77 -35.23
N SER A 565 2.38 -8.28 -34.51
CA SER A 565 2.56 -8.56 -33.07
C SER A 565 1.44 -7.94 -32.23
N TRP A 566 0.98 -6.73 -32.56
CA TRP A 566 -0.15 -6.09 -31.90
C TRP A 566 -1.46 -6.89 -32.05
N ASN A 567 -1.79 -7.30 -33.28
CA ASN A 567 -2.97 -8.12 -33.51
C ASN A 567 -2.88 -9.52 -32.86
N ALA A 568 -1.68 -10.09 -32.78
CA ALA A 568 -1.46 -11.35 -32.08
C ALA A 568 -1.70 -11.18 -30.56
N TYR A 569 -1.20 -10.11 -29.97
CA TYR A 569 -1.41 -9.75 -28.57
C TYR A 569 -2.88 -9.63 -28.22
N LEU A 570 -3.67 -8.83 -28.99
CA LEU A 570 -5.09 -8.69 -28.77
C LEU A 570 -5.82 -10.04 -28.84
N GLY A 571 -5.46 -10.88 -29.83
CA GLY A 571 -6.06 -12.21 -29.98
C GLY A 571 -5.66 -13.19 -28.86
N GLU A 572 -4.48 -13.06 -28.28
CA GLU A 572 -4.07 -13.86 -27.12
C GLU A 572 -4.82 -13.42 -25.85
N LEU A 573 -5.00 -12.12 -25.60
CA LEU A 573 -5.80 -11.59 -24.49
C LEU A 573 -7.27 -12.04 -24.57
N GLU A 574 -7.88 -11.95 -25.77
CA GLU A 574 -9.23 -12.47 -26.01
C GLU A 574 -9.31 -13.98 -25.68
N SER A 575 -8.30 -14.74 -26.09
CA SER A 575 -8.21 -16.18 -25.84
C SER A 575 -7.95 -16.52 -24.36
N ALA A 576 -7.25 -15.66 -23.63
CA ALA A 576 -6.99 -15.78 -22.20
C ALA A 576 -8.22 -15.49 -21.35
N GLY A 577 -9.23 -14.79 -21.89
CA GLY A 577 -10.48 -14.50 -21.21
C GLY A 577 -10.61 -13.08 -20.68
N VAL A 578 -9.95 -12.09 -21.31
CA VAL A 578 -10.05 -10.68 -20.91
C VAL A 578 -11.47 -10.17 -20.87
N ASP A 579 -12.33 -10.59 -21.81
CA ASP A 579 -13.75 -10.23 -21.81
C ASP A 579 -14.49 -10.76 -20.56
N GLU A 580 -14.11 -11.94 -20.09
CA GLU A 580 -14.68 -12.53 -18.88
C GLU A 580 -14.20 -11.78 -17.64
N LEU A 581 -12.92 -11.39 -17.59
CA LEU A 581 -12.36 -10.56 -16.52
C LEU A 581 -13.13 -9.23 -16.40
N VAL A 582 -13.29 -8.52 -17.51
CA VAL A 582 -14.05 -7.26 -17.57
C VAL A 582 -15.50 -7.46 -17.11
N GLN A 583 -16.17 -8.53 -17.58
CA GLN A 583 -17.55 -8.80 -17.23
C GLN A 583 -17.72 -9.12 -15.73
N ILE A 584 -16.78 -9.84 -15.12
CA ILE A 584 -16.81 -10.13 -13.68
C ILE A 584 -16.83 -8.84 -12.87
N TYR A 585 -15.96 -7.90 -13.20
CA TYR A 585 -15.91 -6.62 -12.49
C TYR A 585 -17.11 -5.73 -12.80
N GLN A 586 -17.60 -5.72 -14.03
CA GLN A 586 -18.82 -5.00 -14.39
C GLN A 586 -20.04 -5.53 -13.62
N ASP A 587 -20.21 -6.86 -13.57
CA ASP A 587 -21.31 -7.49 -12.84
C ASP A 587 -21.23 -7.20 -11.33
N ALA A 588 -20.02 -7.18 -10.77
CA ALA A 588 -19.79 -6.84 -9.37
C ALA A 588 -20.19 -5.39 -9.09
N LEU A 589 -19.73 -4.44 -9.91
CA LEU A 589 -20.10 -3.03 -9.80
C LEU A 589 -21.61 -2.80 -9.97
N ASP A 590 -22.22 -3.44 -10.97
CA ASP A 590 -23.66 -3.32 -11.25
C ASP A 590 -24.54 -3.87 -10.10
N SER A 591 -23.97 -4.75 -9.26
CA SER A 591 -24.66 -5.31 -8.09
C SER A 591 -24.65 -4.40 -6.86
N LEU A 592 -23.82 -3.35 -6.86
CA LEU A 592 -23.63 -2.44 -5.75
C LEU A 592 -24.38 -1.12 -5.97
N ASP A 593 -24.88 -0.51 -4.89
CA ASP A 593 -25.34 0.88 -4.92
C ASP A 593 -24.15 1.81 -4.65
N LEU A 594 -23.51 2.23 -5.74
CA LEU A 594 -22.32 3.09 -5.68
C LEU A 594 -22.66 4.59 -5.65
N THR A 595 -23.92 4.97 -5.39
CA THR A 595 -24.34 6.38 -5.41
C THR A 595 -23.57 7.20 -4.39
N ASP A 596 -23.46 6.70 -3.16
CA ASP A 596 -22.75 7.39 -2.07
C ASP A 596 -21.23 7.29 -2.26
N TYR A 597 -20.71 6.15 -2.76
CA TYR A 597 -19.31 5.97 -3.11
C TYR A 597 -18.83 7.05 -4.11
N TYR A 598 -19.49 7.22 -5.24
CA TYR A 598 -19.10 8.25 -6.21
C TYR A 598 -19.36 9.67 -5.70
N ALA A 599 -20.33 9.87 -4.81
CA ALA A 599 -20.55 11.16 -4.17
C ALA A 599 -19.43 11.51 -3.19
N SER A 600 -18.88 10.53 -2.46
CA SER A 600 -17.74 10.72 -1.56
C SER A 600 -16.49 11.11 -2.36
N LEU A 601 -16.16 10.38 -3.43
CA LEU A 601 -15.03 10.70 -4.30
C LEU A 601 -15.09 12.12 -4.91
N GLN A 602 -16.29 12.65 -5.13
CA GLN A 602 -16.47 14.02 -5.64
C GLN A 602 -16.32 15.10 -4.56
N ASN A 603 -16.56 14.75 -3.30
CA ASN A 603 -16.54 15.67 -2.17
C ASN A 603 -15.23 15.65 -1.38
N THR A 604 -14.43 14.60 -1.51
CA THR A 604 -13.12 14.56 -0.88
C THR A 604 -12.19 15.50 -1.63
N GLU A 605 -11.99 16.71 -1.13
CA GLU A 605 -10.82 17.50 -1.49
C GLU A 605 -9.61 16.75 -0.93
N ILE A 606 -8.87 16.02 -1.79
CA ILE A 606 -7.60 15.45 -1.38
C ILE A 606 -6.74 16.60 -0.92
N GLY A 607 -6.48 16.64 0.38
CA GLY A 607 -5.54 17.52 1.05
C GLY A 607 -5.10 18.76 0.28
N HIS A 608 -6.02 19.64 -0.06
CA HIS A 608 -5.66 21.04 -0.17
C HIS A 608 -5.39 21.51 1.28
N GLY A 609 -4.31 21.04 1.86
CA GLY A 609 -3.63 21.83 2.87
C GLY A 609 -3.49 23.19 2.23
N ASP A 610 -4.19 24.17 2.79
CA ASP A 610 -4.32 25.51 2.28
C ASP A 610 -3.02 25.93 1.57
N SER A 611 -3.03 25.99 0.23
CA SER A 611 -1.93 26.54 -0.56
C SER A 611 -1.61 27.99 -0.14
N SER A 612 -2.45 28.60 0.70
CA SER A 612 -2.22 29.83 1.40
C SER A 612 -1.07 29.77 2.41
N SER A 613 -0.75 28.61 3.00
CA SER A 613 0.39 28.47 3.92
C SER A 613 1.72 28.22 3.19
N ALA A 614 1.68 27.49 2.07
CA ALA A 614 2.87 27.27 1.23
C ALA A 614 3.22 28.53 0.41
N GLU A 615 2.23 29.26 -0.12
CA GLU A 615 2.47 30.57 -0.73
C GLU A 615 2.93 31.62 0.30
N SER A 616 2.50 31.52 1.58
CA SER A 616 2.98 32.43 2.61
C SER A 616 4.41 32.10 3.04
N SER A 617 4.81 30.82 3.11
CA SER A 617 6.18 30.45 3.43
C SER A 617 7.15 30.71 2.27
N ALA A 618 6.73 30.48 1.01
CA ALA A 618 7.51 30.86 -0.17
C ALA A 618 7.60 32.37 -0.35
N ALA A 619 6.51 33.12 -0.03
CA ALA A 619 6.52 34.56 -0.06
C ALA A 619 7.34 35.18 1.09
N GLU A 620 7.36 34.56 2.27
CA GLU A 620 8.23 35.00 3.37
C GLU A 620 9.69 34.66 3.10
N SER A 621 10.01 33.53 2.49
CA SER A 621 11.37 33.17 2.08
C SER A 621 11.89 34.09 0.96
N SER A 622 11.07 34.40 -0.05
CA SER A 622 11.45 35.35 -1.10
C SER A 622 11.53 36.80 -0.59
N ALA A 623 10.67 37.20 0.35
CA ALA A 623 10.73 38.52 0.99
C ALA A 623 11.93 38.65 1.93
N ALA A 624 12.34 37.56 2.60
CA ALA A 624 13.56 37.56 3.42
C ALA A 624 14.82 37.62 2.55
N SER A 625 14.85 36.93 1.41
CA SER A 625 15.94 37.01 0.43
C SER A 625 16.08 38.39 -0.22
N GLU A 626 14.96 39.04 -0.57
CA GLU A 626 14.99 40.41 -1.09
C GLU A 626 15.33 41.45 -0.02
N ALA A 627 14.98 41.21 1.23
CA ALA A 627 15.34 42.12 2.33
C ALA A 627 16.83 42.02 2.69
N GLU A 628 17.44 40.85 2.67
CA GLU A 628 18.89 40.69 2.87
C GLU A 628 19.69 41.23 1.68
N SER A 629 19.21 41.06 0.44
CA SER A 629 19.85 41.65 -0.73
C SER A 629 19.81 43.19 -0.73
N SER A 630 18.71 43.81 -0.24
CA SER A 630 18.60 45.24 -0.14
C SER A 630 19.47 45.85 0.99
N VAL A 631 19.62 45.15 2.09
CA VAL A 631 20.49 45.59 3.20
C VAL A 631 21.97 45.46 2.84
N ALA A 632 22.36 44.42 2.10
CA ALA A 632 23.74 44.27 1.61
C ALA A 632 24.12 45.34 0.60
N SER A 633 23.19 45.75 -0.29
CA SER A 633 23.41 46.82 -1.28
C SER A 633 23.52 48.21 -0.65
N GLU A 634 22.80 48.50 0.43
CA GLU A 634 22.94 49.74 1.18
C GLU A 634 24.22 49.82 2.02
N ALA A 635 24.70 48.65 2.53
CA ALA A 635 25.94 48.59 3.27
C ALA A 635 27.18 48.84 2.37
N GLU A 636 27.20 48.29 1.15
CA GLU A 636 28.28 48.54 0.19
C GLU A 636 28.31 50.00 -0.31
N SER A 637 27.14 50.63 -0.46
CA SER A 637 27.07 52.03 -0.90
C SER A 637 27.55 53.04 0.18
N SER A 638 27.45 52.69 1.45
CA SER A 638 27.90 53.54 2.56
C SER A 638 29.40 53.46 2.80
N VAL A 639 30.03 52.33 2.48
CA VAL A 639 31.50 52.19 2.63
C VAL A 639 32.25 52.83 1.46
N ALA A 640 31.65 52.93 0.28
CA ALA A 640 32.28 53.61 -0.87
C ALA A 640 32.27 55.13 -0.79
N SER A 641 31.45 55.75 0.08
CA SER A 641 31.37 57.20 0.23
C SER A 641 32.35 57.76 1.29
N GLU A 642 32.93 56.93 2.17
CA GLU A 642 33.91 57.40 3.15
C GLU A 642 35.37 57.30 2.69
N SER A 643 35.67 56.67 1.57
CA SER A 643 37.02 56.51 1.05
C SER A 643 37.44 57.60 0.02
N ALA A 644 36.61 58.62 -0.20
CA ALA A 644 36.86 59.71 -1.18
C ALA A 644 37.06 61.09 -0.54
N ALA A 645 37.29 61.12 0.78
CA ALA A 645 37.56 62.39 1.46
C ALA A 645 38.73 62.22 2.47
N GLU A 646 39.96 61.94 1.91
CA GLU A 646 41.28 62.38 2.46
C GLU A 646 42.33 62.33 1.36
#